data_9fdd118c67899775c3a6325b9ba1a1eb
#
_entry.id   9fdd118c67899775c3a6325b9ba1a1eb
#
_cell.length_a   1.000
_cell.length_b   1.000
_cell.length_c   1.000
_cell.angle_alpha   90.00
_cell.angle_beta   90.00
_cell.angle_gamma   90.00
#
_symmetry.space_group_name_H-M   'P 1'
#
loop_
_entity.id
_entity.type
_entity.pdbx_description
1 polymer ?
#
loop_
_entity_poly.entity_id
_entity_poly.type
_entity_poly.pdbx_seq_one_letter_code
_entity_poly.pdbx_strand_id
1 'polypeptide(L)'
;MAMRRLLCLERTLDKSPEMRQWTIDKFEELIRKDYARKATAEDLNGNWKRTWILPTFTVVNENKIPLKPRQVYDAAAKYQGVSLNTELLTGPDLLVPLNAGLYRFRENEVCVTADVTEMYNQIKMRIEDQQCQRLLWRDCDVSRKPDIYVFSSLSFGPKSAPAIAQGVKNLHAKKYEVECPEAVEGLIERTFMDDYFNSHTTVDDALRISTDAIRIMKDAGFELGKFQSNSKELLLKLPKGSVTDGLKSFEPDSVDVVTKVLGMFWKSCSDCFTYRLHEDHLKQELASHETRPTKRQVLRLVMKVFDPIGLISHFTIRGKIILQEIWKDGTLWDMQIRDRLLEPWKEWICQLKGITNLQIPRRYSSLRNNDCGIELHVFVDASERAYAACAYFRIEYEGQIFVALAGGKAKVVPLKLLSIPRCELMAALIGARLAKSVVELHSLKLKATTFWSDSKCVLAWINSDSIRFKQFVGTRINQILELSTRAQWRYVPSRLNVADDATKCNEVEIKFESRWFNGPEFLKLNEDEWPAQTIQSPSDVDVSEQLLTVMDQVGPDLIDELKPRFRNWRSMVNVIAWSRRPFMKKVEPDFKFEKNLTVRELEAAEILIYKKIQKEGFREEYKLLELGQGCSKSSSIYSL
;
A
#
# COMPACT_ATOMS: atom_id res chain seq x y z
N MET A 1 -18.52 -30.68 -12.93
CA MET A 1 -17.42 -29.72 -12.98
C MET A 1 -16.13 -30.35 -12.47
N ALA A 2 -16.06 -30.88 -11.23
CA ALA A 2 -14.84 -31.50 -10.66
C ALA A 2 -14.27 -32.64 -11.51
N MET A 3 -15.10 -33.57 -12.00
CA MET A 3 -14.68 -34.67 -12.88
C MET A 3 -13.99 -34.15 -14.18
N ARG A 4 -14.58 -33.11 -14.81
CA ARG A 4 -13.96 -32.51 -16.02
C ARG A 4 -12.58 -31.92 -15.71
N ARG A 5 -12.42 -31.28 -14.54
CA ARG A 5 -11.13 -30.73 -14.11
C ARG A 5 -10.12 -31.80 -13.79
N LEU A 6 -10.53 -32.91 -13.16
CA LEU A 6 -9.66 -34.08 -12.94
C LEU A 6 -9.13 -34.63 -14.27
N LEU A 7 -10.01 -34.86 -15.26
CA LEU A 7 -9.60 -35.31 -16.58
C LEU A 7 -8.63 -34.35 -17.29
N CYS A 8 -8.82 -33.02 -17.12
CA CYS A 8 -7.89 -32.03 -17.66
C CYS A 8 -6.53 -32.10 -16.96
N LEU A 9 -6.51 -32.27 -15.64
CA LEU A 9 -5.27 -32.42 -14.87
C LEU A 9 -4.51 -33.68 -15.33
N GLU A 10 -5.17 -34.83 -15.39
CA GLU A 10 -4.58 -36.11 -15.83
C GLU A 10 -3.94 -35.99 -17.21
N ARG A 11 -4.67 -35.41 -18.19
CA ARG A 11 -4.11 -35.15 -19.54
C ARG A 11 -2.88 -34.24 -19.53
N THR A 12 -2.81 -33.33 -18.58
CA THR A 12 -1.65 -32.43 -18.44
C THR A 12 -0.47 -33.19 -17.82
N LEU A 13 -0.74 -34.01 -16.81
CA LEU A 13 0.24 -34.83 -16.14
C LEU A 13 0.79 -35.96 -17.03
N ASP A 14 0.00 -36.50 -17.94
CA ASP A 14 0.45 -37.51 -18.92
C ASP A 14 1.55 -36.98 -19.85
N LYS A 15 1.66 -35.63 -20.01
CA LYS A 15 2.71 -34.99 -20.80
C LYS A 15 4.04 -34.86 -20.04
N SER A 16 4.04 -35.03 -18.71
CA SER A 16 5.22 -34.90 -17.87
C SER A 16 5.22 -35.98 -16.78
N PRO A 17 5.92 -37.12 -17.00
CA PRO A 17 5.99 -38.21 -16.02
C PRO A 17 6.50 -37.76 -14.64
N GLU A 18 7.45 -36.83 -14.60
CA GLU A 18 8.00 -36.27 -13.37
C GLU A 18 6.92 -35.51 -12.56
N MET A 19 6.14 -34.67 -13.23
CA MET A 19 5.04 -33.94 -12.61
C MET A 19 3.92 -34.87 -12.16
N ARG A 20 3.67 -35.94 -12.92
CA ARG A 20 2.71 -36.97 -12.54
C ARG A 20 3.13 -37.65 -11.24
N GLN A 21 4.36 -38.14 -11.16
CA GLN A 21 4.88 -38.81 -9.96
C GLN A 21 4.85 -37.84 -8.76
N TRP A 22 5.34 -36.62 -8.93
CA TRP A 22 5.29 -35.61 -7.87
C TRP A 22 3.87 -35.36 -7.35
N THR A 23 2.87 -35.32 -8.24
CA THR A 23 1.47 -35.09 -7.85
C THR A 23 0.91 -36.28 -7.07
N ILE A 24 1.25 -37.51 -7.47
CA ILE A 24 0.89 -38.73 -6.74
C ILE A 24 1.52 -38.74 -5.36
N ASP A 25 2.83 -38.50 -5.27
CA ASP A 25 3.58 -38.48 -4.00
C ASP A 25 3.00 -37.45 -3.02
N LYS A 26 2.64 -36.27 -3.53
CA LYS A 26 2.00 -35.21 -2.72
C LYS A 26 0.62 -35.60 -2.22
N PHE A 27 -0.14 -36.32 -3.00
CA PHE A 27 -1.43 -36.80 -2.57
C PHE A 27 -1.31 -37.91 -1.52
N GLU A 28 -0.38 -38.81 -1.68
CA GLU A 28 -0.02 -39.87 -0.70
C GLU A 28 0.47 -39.22 0.61
N GLU A 29 1.27 -38.14 0.53
CA GLU A 29 1.72 -37.38 1.69
C GLU A 29 0.56 -36.82 2.50
N LEU A 30 -0.50 -36.26 1.83
CA LEU A 30 -1.69 -35.76 2.49
C LEU A 30 -2.41 -36.86 3.28
N ILE A 31 -2.49 -38.07 2.70
CA ILE A 31 -3.14 -39.21 3.36
C ILE A 31 -2.28 -39.69 4.53
N ARG A 32 -0.97 -39.87 4.34
CA ARG A 32 -0.02 -40.33 5.37
C ARG A 32 0.00 -39.40 6.59
N LYS A 33 -0.15 -38.09 6.37
CA LYS A 33 -0.19 -37.07 7.44
C LYS A 33 -1.59 -36.86 8.04
N ASP A 34 -2.58 -37.65 7.64
CA ASP A 34 -3.99 -37.51 8.08
C ASP A 34 -4.59 -36.12 7.80
N TYR A 35 -4.16 -35.46 6.72
CA TYR A 35 -4.75 -34.21 6.26
C TYR A 35 -5.97 -34.45 5.36
N ALA A 36 -5.98 -35.57 4.66
CA ALA A 36 -7.11 -36.08 3.90
C ALA A 36 -7.23 -37.59 4.09
N ARG A 37 -8.43 -38.09 3.96
CA ARG A 37 -8.74 -39.52 4.05
C ARG A 37 -9.72 -39.95 2.95
N LYS A 38 -9.74 -41.22 2.61
CA LYS A 38 -10.78 -41.77 1.71
C LYS A 38 -12.15 -41.64 2.38
N ALA A 39 -13.16 -41.25 1.62
CA ALA A 39 -14.53 -41.13 2.10
C ALA A 39 -15.06 -42.46 2.63
N THR A 40 -15.65 -42.43 3.82
CA THR A 40 -16.34 -43.58 4.43
C THR A 40 -17.76 -43.75 3.86
N ALA A 41 -18.42 -44.85 4.19
CA ALA A 41 -19.82 -45.05 3.84
C ALA A 41 -20.72 -43.95 4.43
N GLU A 42 -20.41 -43.45 5.63
CA GLU A 42 -21.11 -42.35 6.26
C GLU A 42 -20.93 -41.02 5.52
N ASP A 43 -19.70 -40.72 5.06
CA ASP A 43 -19.44 -39.52 4.25
C ASP A 43 -20.24 -39.54 2.95
N LEU A 44 -20.41 -40.71 2.35
CA LEU A 44 -21.09 -40.86 1.04
C LEU A 44 -22.61 -40.88 1.16
N ASN A 45 -23.13 -41.52 2.20
CA ASN A 45 -24.57 -41.81 2.35
C ASN A 45 -25.24 -41.00 3.47
N GLY A 46 -24.46 -40.28 4.29
CA GLY A 46 -24.94 -39.44 5.37
C GLY A 46 -25.79 -38.25 4.84
N ASN A 47 -26.76 -37.84 5.65
CA ASN A 47 -27.63 -36.69 5.30
C ASN A 47 -26.91 -35.37 5.58
N TRP A 48 -25.89 -35.08 4.78
CA TRP A 48 -25.12 -33.85 4.89
C TRP A 48 -25.86 -32.66 4.26
N LYS A 49 -26.11 -31.61 5.05
CA LYS A 49 -26.75 -30.38 4.57
C LYS A 49 -25.90 -29.63 3.54
N ARG A 50 -24.58 -29.81 3.56
CA ARG A 50 -23.62 -29.08 2.71
C ARG A 50 -22.53 -30.04 2.25
N THR A 51 -22.37 -30.14 0.95
CA THR A 51 -21.29 -30.92 0.33
C THR A 51 -20.72 -30.18 -0.85
N TRP A 52 -19.39 -30.23 -1.01
CA TRP A 52 -18.72 -29.63 -2.17
C TRP A 52 -17.51 -30.46 -2.57
N ILE A 53 -17.29 -30.61 -3.87
CA ILE A 53 -16.12 -31.28 -4.41
C ILE A 53 -15.22 -30.21 -5.04
N LEU A 54 -14.04 -30.00 -4.45
CA LEU A 54 -13.03 -29.06 -4.91
C LEU A 54 -12.29 -29.63 -6.12
N PRO A 55 -12.25 -28.94 -7.24
CA PRO A 55 -11.33 -29.29 -8.32
C PRO A 55 -9.90 -29.06 -7.88
N THR A 56 -9.00 -29.92 -8.32
CA THR A 56 -7.57 -29.76 -8.07
C THR A 56 -6.79 -29.61 -9.37
N PHE A 57 -5.69 -28.85 -9.31
CA PHE A 57 -4.73 -28.72 -10.40
C PHE A 57 -3.34 -28.41 -9.83
N THR A 58 -2.30 -28.71 -10.62
CA THR A 58 -0.91 -28.46 -10.22
C THR A 58 -0.40 -27.23 -10.94
N VAL A 59 0.24 -26.33 -10.19
CA VAL A 59 0.92 -25.13 -10.71
C VAL A 59 2.41 -25.25 -10.43
N VAL A 60 3.23 -25.02 -11.46
CA VAL A 60 4.67 -24.97 -11.31
C VAL A 60 5.12 -23.54 -11.07
N ASN A 61 5.89 -23.32 -10.03
CA ASN A 61 6.53 -22.03 -9.82
C ASN A 61 7.86 -21.98 -10.57
N GLU A 62 7.83 -21.43 -11.77
CA GLU A 62 9.00 -21.27 -12.65
C GLU A 62 10.09 -20.35 -12.07
N ASN A 63 9.75 -19.58 -11.02
CA ASN A 63 10.72 -18.69 -10.36
C ASN A 63 11.55 -19.38 -9.26
N LYS A 64 11.41 -20.71 -9.08
CA LYS A 64 12.19 -21.47 -8.09
C LYS A 64 13.04 -22.54 -8.80
N ILE A 65 14.31 -22.61 -8.43
CA ILE A 65 15.25 -23.67 -8.87
C ILE A 65 15.70 -24.44 -7.62
N PRO A 66 15.46 -25.77 -7.55
CA PRO A 66 14.68 -26.57 -8.49
C PRO A 66 13.20 -26.16 -8.52
N LEU A 67 12.54 -26.41 -9.64
CA LEU A 67 11.11 -26.13 -9.84
C LEU A 67 10.29 -26.76 -8.70
N LYS A 68 9.49 -25.96 -8.02
CA LYS A 68 8.60 -26.43 -6.95
C LYS A 68 7.14 -26.41 -7.42
N PRO A 69 6.60 -27.56 -7.80
CA PRO A 69 5.17 -27.67 -8.07
C PRO A 69 4.35 -27.38 -6.80
N ARG A 70 3.13 -26.89 -6.98
CA ARG A 70 2.15 -26.69 -5.89
C ARG A 70 0.81 -27.26 -6.32
N GLN A 71 0.19 -28.05 -5.47
CA GLN A 71 -1.17 -28.50 -5.66
C GLN A 71 -2.14 -27.42 -5.17
N VAL A 72 -3.11 -27.07 -6.00
CA VAL A 72 -4.10 -26.02 -5.74
C VAL A 72 -5.49 -26.66 -5.72
N TYR A 73 -6.30 -26.27 -4.74
CA TYR A 73 -7.69 -26.66 -4.58
C TYR A 73 -8.57 -25.47 -4.91
N ASP A 74 -9.33 -25.56 -6.01
CA ASP A 74 -10.05 -24.41 -6.57
C ASP A 74 -11.43 -24.21 -5.93
N ALA A 75 -11.44 -23.51 -4.81
CA ALA A 75 -12.69 -23.14 -4.13
C ALA A 75 -13.48 -22.02 -4.85
N ALA A 76 -12.89 -21.37 -5.86
CA ALA A 76 -13.55 -20.35 -6.68
C ALA A 76 -14.21 -20.93 -7.94
N ALA A 77 -13.95 -22.21 -8.27
CA ALA A 77 -14.53 -22.87 -9.43
C ALA A 77 -16.06 -22.95 -9.33
N LYS A 78 -16.73 -22.41 -10.33
CA LYS A 78 -18.20 -22.34 -10.36
C LYS A 78 -18.83 -23.60 -10.98
N TYR A 79 -19.88 -24.06 -10.34
CA TYR A 79 -20.82 -25.04 -10.89
C TYR A 79 -22.24 -24.50 -10.79
N GLN A 80 -22.96 -24.41 -11.90
CA GLN A 80 -24.28 -23.77 -11.96
C GLN A 80 -24.35 -22.37 -11.35
N GLY A 81 -23.29 -21.56 -11.56
CA GLY A 81 -23.20 -20.20 -11.05
C GLY A 81 -22.66 -20.05 -9.62
N VAL A 82 -22.61 -21.15 -8.84
CA VAL A 82 -22.18 -21.18 -7.43
C VAL A 82 -20.76 -21.73 -7.30
N SER A 83 -19.98 -21.21 -6.37
CA SER A 83 -18.67 -21.75 -5.95
C SER A 83 -18.61 -21.85 -4.44
N LEU A 84 -17.70 -22.67 -3.89
CA LEU A 84 -17.53 -22.72 -2.44
C LEU A 84 -17.23 -21.33 -1.86
N ASN A 85 -16.38 -20.55 -2.54
CA ASN A 85 -16.04 -19.20 -2.09
C ASN A 85 -17.19 -18.19 -2.18
N THR A 86 -18.25 -18.41 -2.97
CA THR A 86 -19.44 -17.53 -2.94
C THR A 86 -20.30 -17.78 -1.71
N GLU A 87 -20.31 -19.01 -1.20
CA GLU A 87 -21.12 -19.42 -0.05
C GLU A 87 -20.42 -19.25 1.31
N LEU A 88 -19.09 -19.18 1.33
CA LEU A 88 -18.33 -18.95 2.56
C LEU A 88 -18.34 -17.47 2.94
N LEU A 89 -18.28 -17.17 4.23
CA LEU A 89 -17.88 -15.88 4.76
C LEU A 89 -16.34 -15.77 4.72
N THR A 90 -15.81 -14.57 4.50
CA THR A 90 -14.34 -14.35 4.50
C THR A 90 -13.77 -14.46 5.91
N GLY A 91 -14.55 -14.07 6.91
CA GLY A 91 -14.08 -13.86 8.27
C GLY A 91 -13.46 -12.46 8.46
N PRO A 92 -13.09 -12.12 9.70
CA PRO A 92 -12.41 -10.88 10.01
C PRO A 92 -11.01 -10.86 9.39
N ASP A 93 -10.52 -9.66 9.04
CA ASP A 93 -9.13 -9.47 8.66
C ASP A 93 -8.25 -9.47 9.93
N LEU A 94 -7.55 -10.57 10.15
CA LEU A 94 -6.64 -10.78 11.28
C LEU A 94 -5.17 -10.72 10.84
N LEU A 95 -4.91 -10.33 9.59
CA LEU A 95 -3.55 -10.25 9.08
C LEU A 95 -2.88 -8.97 9.56
N VAL A 96 -1.68 -9.11 10.05
CA VAL A 96 -0.80 -7.97 10.32
C VAL A 96 -0.45 -7.30 8.98
N PRO A 97 -0.53 -5.97 8.85
CA PRO A 97 -0.09 -5.30 7.63
C PRO A 97 1.37 -5.66 7.29
N LEU A 98 1.64 -6.01 6.04
CA LEU A 98 2.99 -6.42 5.59
C LEU A 98 4.05 -5.35 5.93
N ASN A 99 3.71 -4.07 5.81
CA ASN A 99 4.61 -2.98 6.16
C ASN A 99 4.94 -2.97 7.67
N ALA A 100 3.98 -3.29 8.54
CA ALA A 100 4.22 -3.40 9.98
C ALA A 100 5.29 -4.46 10.28
N GLY A 101 5.19 -5.62 9.59
CA GLY A 101 6.19 -6.67 9.70
C GLY A 101 7.58 -6.18 9.37
N LEU A 102 7.74 -5.55 8.20
CA LEU A 102 9.05 -5.04 7.76
C LEU A 102 9.59 -3.92 8.66
N TYR A 103 8.74 -3.02 9.13
CA TYR A 103 9.14 -1.94 10.03
C TYR A 103 9.62 -2.51 11.37
N ARG A 104 8.84 -3.35 12.03
CA ARG A 104 9.18 -3.98 13.31
C ARG A 104 10.40 -4.88 13.23
N PHE A 105 10.62 -5.54 12.09
CA PHE A 105 11.83 -6.32 11.84
C PHE A 105 13.11 -5.46 11.80
N ARG A 106 12.98 -4.15 11.51
CA ARG A 106 14.10 -3.19 11.44
C ARG A 106 14.45 -2.53 12.77
N GLU A 107 13.63 -2.67 13.81
CA GLU A 107 13.73 -1.85 15.03
C GLU A 107 14.95 -2.18 15.90
N ASN A 108 15.21 -3.48 16.14
CA ASN A 108 16.17 -3.91 17.15
C ASN A 108 17.35 -4.68 16.56
N GLU A 109 18.36 -4.93 17.43
CA GLU A 109 19.65 -5.49 17.05
C GLU A 109 19.55 -6.93 16.57
N VAL A 110 19.00 -7.81 17.39
CA VAL A 110 18.89 -9.24 17.11
C VAL A 110 17.56 -9.53 16.47
N CYS A 111 17.57 -9.91 15.21
CA CYS A 111 16.34 -10.25 14.51
C CYS A 111 16.23 -11.76 14.28
N VAL A 112 14.99 -12.21 14.19
CA VAL A 112 14.64 -13.62 13.93
C VAL A 112 13.54 -13.69 12.89
N THR A 113 13.63 -14.72 12.03
CA THR A 113 12.52 -15.17 11.19
C THR A 113 12.32 -16.65 11.37
N ALA A 114 11.07 -17.11 11.27
CA ALA A 114 10.71 -18.53 11.29
C ALA A 114 9.47 -18.76 10.43
N ASP A 115 9.16 -20.01 10.14
CA ASP A 115 8.04 -20.44 9.30
C ASP A 115 7.15 -21.41 10.09
N VAL A 116 5.84 -21.24 9.99
CA VAL A 116 4.88 -22.21 10.55
C VAL A 116 4.62 -23.29 9.51
N THR A 117 5.19 -24.46 9.73
CA THR A 117 5.15 -25.57 8.78
C THR A 117 3.71 -26.03 8.54
N GLU A 118 3.27 -25.99 7.27
CA GLU A 118 1.96 -26.51 6.81
C GLU A 118 0.77 -25.96 7.63
N MET A 119 0.82 -24.68 8.03
CA MET A 119 -0.08 -24.04 9.00
C MET A 119 -1.56 -24.40 8.83
N TYR A 120 -2.11 -24.34 7.61
CA TYR A 120 -3.53 -24.66 7.37
C TYR A 120 -3.83 -26.12 7.66
N ASN A 121 -2.96 -27.03 7.24
CA ASN A 121 -3.17 -28.46 7.37
C ASN A 121 -3.09 -28.96 8.83
N GLN A 122 -2.53 -28.17 9.75
CA GLN A 122 -2.52 -28.49 11.18
C GLN A 122 -3.87 -28.25 11.85
N ILE A 123 -4.80 -27.54 11.22
CA ILE A 123 -6.09 -27.19 11.81
C ILE A 123 -7.13 -28.24 11.43
N LYS A 124 -7.58 -29.01 12.42
CA LYS A 124 -8.63 -30.01 12.21
C LYS A 124 -10.00 -29.33 12.01
N MET A 125 -10.76 -29.81 11.05
CA MET A 125 -12.08 -29.31 10.73
C MET A 125 -13.18 -30.18 11.35
N ARG A 126 -14.32 -29.56 11.70
CA ARG A 126 -15.51 -30.32 12.13
C ARG A 126 -15.98 -31.25 11.02
N ILE A 127 -16.53 -32.41 11.36
CA ILE A 127 -16.93 -33.45 10.40
C ILE A 127 -17.92 -32.89 9.36
N GLU A 128 -18.86 -32.04 9.78
CA GLU A 128 -19.83 -31.43 8.89
C GLU A 128 -19.16 -30.49 7.86
N ASP A 129 -18.12 -29.74 8.29
CA ASP A 129 -17.42 -28.77 7.45
C ASP A 129 -16.42 -29.47 6.51
N GLN A 130 -15.89 -30.65 6.92
CA GLN A 130 -15.05 -31.49 6.05
C GLN A 130 -15.78 -31.84 4.76
N GLN A 131 -17.09 -32.02 4.81
CA GLN A 131 -17.90 -32.40 3.66
C GLN A 131 -17.92 -31.35 2.53
N CYS A 132 -17.57 -30.11 2.85
CA CYS A 132 -17.39 -29.04 1.86
C CYS A 132 -16.00 -29.04 1.21
N GLN A 133 -15.10 -29.91 1.63
CA GLN A 133 -13.72 -30.02 1.14
C GLN A 133 -13.42 -31.44 0.60
N ARG A 134 -14.31 -31.98 -0.21
CA ARG A 134 -14.13 -33.28 -0.87
C ARG A 134 -13.28 -33.13 -2.12
N LEU A 135 -12.57 -34.18 -2.49
CA LEU A 135 -11.73 -34.28 -3.69
C LEU A 135 -12.06 -35.52 -4.49
N LEU A 136 -11.78 -35.49 -5.79
CA LEU A 136 -11.76 -36.68 -6.65
C LEU A 136 -10.31 -37.03 -6.97
N TRP A 137 -9.92 -38.28 -6.73
CA TRP A 137 -8.58 -38.77 -7.06
C TRP A 137 -8.56 -40.25 -7.43
N ARG A 138 -7.66 -40.66 -8.31
CA ARG A 138 -7.47 -42.05 -8.75
C ARG A 138 -6.06 -42.37 -9.22
N ASP A 139 -5.04 -41.71 -8.67
CA ASP A 139 -3.61 -41.89 -8.96
C ASP A 139 -3.26 -41.82 -10.46
N CYS A 140 -3.99 -40.98 -11.19
CA CYS A 140 -3.95 -40.88 -12.66
C CYS A 140 -4.24 -42.21 -13.41
N ASP A 141 -4.89 -43.17 -12.76
CA ASP A 141 -5.39 -44.39 -13.40
C ASP A 141 -6.76 -44.16 -14.03
N VAL A 142 -6.76 -43.88 -15.33
CA VAL A 142 -7.96 -43.60 -16.10
C VAL A 142 -8.89 -44.83 -16.31
N SER A 143 -8.39 -46.04 -16.03
CA SER A 143 -9.14 -47.27 -16.16
C SER A 143 -10.19 -47.47 -15.07
N ARG A 144 -10.03 -46.82 -13.92
CA ARG A 144 -10.95 -46.90 -12.76
C ARG A 144 -11.70 -45.60 -12.50
N LYS A 145 -12.84 -45.72 -11.85
CA LYS A 145 -13.56 -44.55 -11.35
C LYS A 145 -12.75 -43.86 -10.24
N PRO A 146 -12.75 -42.51 -10.15
CA PRO A 146 -12.09 -41.85 -9.07
C PRO A 146 -12.78 -42.10 -7.72
N ASP A 147 -11.97 -42.29 -6.70
CA ASP A 147 -12.43 -42.29 -5.32
C ASP A 147 -12.72 -40.86 -4.85
N ILE A 148 -13.60 -40.75 -3.86
CA ILE A 148 -13.83 -39.50 -3.15
C ILE A 148 -12.95 -39.48 -1.91
N TYR A 149 -12.20 -38.41 -1.74
CA TYR A 149 -11.44 -38.10 -0.53
C TYR A 149 -12.04 -36.90 0.16
N VAL A 150 -11.83 -36.82 1.47
CA VAL A 150 -12.33 -35.75 2.34
C VAL A 150 -11.15 -35.16 3.09
N PHE A 151 -10.97 -33.84 3.04
CA PHE A 151 -10.01 -33.17 3.91
C PHE A 151 -10.50 -33.23 5.36
N SER A 152 -9.70 -33.81 6.24
CA SER A 152 -9.88 -33.78 7.70
C SER A 152 -9.39 -32.49 8.34
N SER A 153 -8.52 -31.78 7.65
CA SER A 153 -7.96 -30.48 8.05
C SER A 153 -8.32 -29.35 7.08
N LEU A 154 -8.00 -28.13 7.47
CA LEU A 154 -8.25 -26.94 6.65
C LEU A 154 -7.41 -26.99 5.37
N SER A 155 -8.06 -26.94 4.21
CA SER A 155 -7.38 -26.93 2.92
C SER A 155 -7.00 -25.51 2.48
N PHE A 156 -6.02 -25.40 1.60
CA PHE A 156 -5.77 -24.17 0.84
C PHE A 156 -6.88 -23.94 -0.18
N GLY A 157 -7.28 -22.67 -0.39
CA GLY A 157 -8.25 -22.30 -1.43
C GLY A 157 -9.54 -21.67 -0.93
N PRO A 158 -10.16 -22.13 0.20
CA PRO A 158 -11.30 -21.45 0.80
C PRO A 158 -10.93 -20.03 1.24
N LYS A 159 -11.77 -19.04 0.93
CA LYS A 159 -11.50 -17.63 1.30
C LYS A 159 -11.50 -17.36 2.80
N SER A 160 -12.10 -18.25 3.60
CA SER A 160 -12.10 -18.20 5.06
C SER A 160 -10.81 -18.77 5.70
N ALA A 161 -10.00 -19.51 4.95
CA ALA A 161 -8.84 -20.22 5.50
C ALA A 161 -7.84 -19.28 6.22
N PRO A 162 -7.47 -18.10 5.69
CA PRO A 162 -6.57 -17.18 6.41
C PRO A 162 -7.14 -16.72 7.74
N ALA A 163 -8.41 -16.33 7.79
CA ALA A 163 -9.07 -15.88 9.01
C ALA A 163 -9.16 -16.99 10.07
N ILE A 164 -9.47 -18.23 9.63
CA ILE A 164 -9.52 -19.39 10.52
C ILE A 164 -8.14 -19.68 11.10
N ALA A 165 -7.10 -19.71 10.26
CA ALA A 165 -5.75 -20.04 10.70
C ALA A 165 -5.20 -19.01 11.70
N GLN A 166 -5.32 -17.73 11.37
CA GLN A 166 -4.90 -16.66 12.29
C GLN A 166 -5.76 -16.65 13.56
N GLY A 167 -7.07 -16.89 13.45
CA GLY A 167 -7.98 -16.94 14.59
C GLY A 167 -7.62 -18.05 15.58
N VAL A 168 -7.37 -19.27 15.08
CA VAL A 168 -6.97 -20.42 15.93
C VAL A 168 -5.64 -20.15 16.61
N LYS A 169 -4.62 -19.68 15.87
CA LYS A 169 -3.31 -19.32 16.40
C LYS A 169 -3.44 -18.23 17.49
N ASN A 170 -4.15 -17.16 17.21
CA ASN A 170 -4.30 -16.03 18.14
C ASN A 170 -5.06 -16.40 19.40
N LEU A 171 -6.16 -17.17 19.28
CA LEU A 171 -6.94 -17.65 20.42
C LEU A 171 -6.12 -18.58 21.32
N HIS A 172 -5.29 -19.44 20.73
CA HIS A 172 -4.42 -20.30 21.50
C HIS A 172 -3.30 -19.52 22.18
N ALA A 173 -2.62 -18.64 21.48
CA ALA A 173 -1.55 -17.79 22.02
C ALA A 173 -2.03 -16.98 23.24
N LYS A 174 -3.23 -16.40 23.17
CA LYS A 174 -3.82 -15.62 24.28
C LYS A 174 -3.96 -16.38 25.60
N LYS A 175 -3.98 -17.71 25.60
CA LYS A 175 -4.00 -18.50 26.85
C LYS A 175 -2.73 -18.30 27.68
N TYR A 176 -1.64 -17.89 27.04
CA TYR A 176 -0.32 -17.68 27.64
C TYR A 176 0.00 -16.21 27.91
N GLU A 177 -0.98 -15.30 27.74
CA GLU A 177 -0.78 -13.84 27.82
C GLU A 177 -0.22 -13.38 29.17
N VAL A 178 -0.60 -14.06 30.28
CA VAL A 178 -0.09 -13.76 31.63
C VAL A 178 1.31 -14.34 31.85
N GLU A 179 1.58 -15.52 31.29
CA GLU A 179 2.85 -16.23 31.51
C GLU A 179 3.97 -15.72 30.58
N CYS A 180 3.65 -15.49 29.30
CA CYS A 180 4.62 -15.14 28.26
C CYS A 180 4.11 -13.99 27.38
N PRO A 181 3.84 -12.78 27.92
CA PRO A 181 3.18 -11.69 27.18
C PRO A 181 3.93 -11.28 25.92
N GLU A 182 5.26 -11.22 25.95
CA GLU A 182 6.09 -10.82 24.81
C GLU A 182 6.09 -11.85 23.66
N ALA A 183 6.06 -13.15 24.01
CA ALA A 183 5.94 -14.22 23.02
C ALA A 183 4.54 -14.21 22.37
N VAL A 184 3.50 -13.95 23.17
CA VAL A 184 2.12 -13.81 22.68
C VAL A 184 1.99 -12.61 21.75
N GLU A 185 2.52 -11.45 22.14
CA GLU A 185 2.60 -10.28 21.26
C GLU A 185 3.30 -10.62 19.95
N GLY A 186 4.46 -11.29 20.02
CA GLY A 186 5.21 -11.74 18.84
C GLY A 186 4.37 -12.64 17.92
N LEU A 187 3.66 -13.60 18.47
CA LEU A 187 2.81 -14.51 17.69
C LEU A 187 1.58 -13.82 17.08
N ILE A 188 1.01 -12.81 17.73
CA ILE A 188 -0.16 -12.09 17.24
C ILE A 188 0.22 -10.95 16.28
N GLU A 189 1.18 -10.10 16.69
CA GLU A 189 1.49 -8.83 16.03
C GLU A 189 2.69 -8.91 15.07
N ARG A 190 3.46 -10.01 15.12
CA ARG A 190 4.71 -10.19 14.36
C ARG A 190 4.71 -11.50 13.57
N THR A 191 3.53 -11.92 13.11
CA THR A 191 3.34 -13.06 12.21
C THR A 191 2.46 -12.64 11.03
N PHE A 192 2.97 -12.80 9.81
CA PHE A 192 2.22 -12.57 8.59
C PHE A 192 1.96 -13.91 7.89
N MET A 193 0.71 -14.36 7.87
CA MET A 193 0.33 -15.69 7.41
C MET A 193 1.06 -16.77 8.22
N ASP A 194 2.02 -17.45 7.61
CA ASP A 194 2.90 -18.49 8.13
C ASP A 194 4.32 -18.00 8.49
N ASP A 195 4.67 -16.77 8.08
CA ASP A 195 5.99 -16.18 8.36
C ASP A 195 5.97 -15.47 9.73
N TYR A 196 6.76 -15.95 10.69
CA TYR A 196 7.08 -15.27 11.95
C TYR A 196 8.33 -14.41 11.75
N PHE A 197 8.29 -13.17 12.22
CA PHE A 197 9.41 -12.24 12.18
C PHE A 197 9.41 -11.38 13.45
N ASN A 198 10.58 -11.17 14.05
CA ASN A 198 10.72 -10.36 15.24
C ASN A 198 12.09 -9.71 15.31
N SER A 199 12.24 -8.70 16.18
CA SER A 199 13.55 -8.15 16.52
C SER A 199 13.60 -7.80 18.01
N HIS A 200 14.78 -8.02 18.63
CA HIS A 200 15.01 -7.93 20.06
C HIS A 200 16.28 -7.11 20.34
N THR A 201 16.35 -6.51 21.51
CA THR A 201 17.53 -5.71 21.91
C THR A 201 18.72 -6.58 22.28
N THR A 202 18.49 -7.79 22.83
CA THR A 202 19.54 -8.70 23.27
C THR A 202 19.34 -10.11 22.74
N VAL A 203 20.43 -10.89 22.73
CA VAL A 203 20.39 -12.33 22.36
C VAL A 203 19.55 -13.14 23.35
N ASP A 204 19.62 -12.79 24.65
CA ASP A 204 18.91 -13.50 25.70
C ASP A 204 17.40 -13.29 25.60
N ASP A 205 16.95 -12.05 25.31
CA ASP A 205 15.53 -11.80 25.03
C ASP A 205 15.04 -12.55 23.80
N ALA A 206 15.84 -12.49 22.72
CA ALA A 206 15.53 -13.22 21.48
C ALA A 206 15.40 -14.73 21.71
N LEU A 207 16.29 -15.29 22.53
CA LEU A 207 16.27 -16.73 22.88
C LEU A 207 15.04 -17.09 23.71
N ARG A 208 14.78 -16.34 24.79
CA ARG A 208 13.63 -16.55 25.69
C ARG A 208 12.32 -16.48 24.91
N ILE A 209 12.10 -15.37 24.20
CA ILE A 209 10.85 -15.13 23.48
C ILE A 209 10.65 -16.12 22.34
N SER A 210 11.70 -16.47 21.59
CA SER A 210 11.60 -17.47 20.53
C SER A 210 11.32 -18.87 21.08
N THR A 211 11.92 -19.24 22.22
CA THR A 211 11.68 -20.53 22.88
C THR A 211 10.25 -20.64 23.38
N ASP A 212 9.73 -19.59 24.00
CA ASP A 212 8.33 -19.50 24.43
C ASP A 212 7.38 -19.58 23.22
N ALA A 213 7.66 -18.87 22.15
CA ALA A 213 6.87 -18.92 20.92
C ALA A 213 6.82 -20.34 20.33
N ILE A 214 7.97 -21.06 20.27
CA ILE A 214 8.04 -22.46 19.85
C ILE A 214 7.16 -23.35 20.75
N ARG A 215 7.26 -23.18 22.07
CA ARG A 215 6.48 -23.94 23.06
C ARG A 215 4.98 -23.71 22.88
N ILE A 216 4.55 -22.47 22.81
CA ILE A 216 3.14 -22.08 22.63
C ILE A 216 2.57 -22.65 21.32
N MET A 217 3.33 -22.53 20.23
CA MET A 217 2.88 -23.03 18.94
C MET A 217 2.81 -24.56 18.92
N LYS A 218 3.79 -25.24 19.52
CA LYS A 218 3.81 -26.70 19.63
C LYS A 218 2.62 -27.23 20.43
N ASP A 219 2.24 -26.55 21.51
CA ASP A 219 1.05 -26.91 22.31
C ASP A 219 -0.25 -26.79 21.52
N ALA A 220 -0.30 -25.86 20.56
CA ALA A 220 -1.42 -25.73 19.60
C ALA A 220 -1.36 -26.76 18.45
N GLY A 221 -0.36 -27.62 18.39
CA GLY A 221 -0.12 -28.55 17.28
C GLY A 221 0.50 -27.88 16.04
N PHE A 222 1.01 -26.65 16.15
CA PHE A 222 1.77 -26.00 15.08
C PHE A 222 3.26 -26.20 15.27
N GLU A 223 3.97 -26.41 14.18
CA GLU A 223 5.43 -26.48 14.16
C GLU A 223 6.01 -25.14 13.69
N LEU A 224 6.58 -24.37 14.63
CA LEU A 224 7.33 -23.14 14.35
C LEU A 224 8.81 -23.49 14.24
N GLY A 225 9.37 -23.38 13.03
CA GLY A 225 10.75 -23.82 12.75
C GLY A 225 11.42 -23.03 11.65
N LYS A 226 12.54 -23.58 11.14
CA LYS A 226 13.38 -22.93 10.11
C LYS A 226 13.89 -21.56 10.53
N PHE A 227 14.24 -21.42 11.81
CA PHE A 227 14.73 -20.17 12.35
C PHE A 227 15.99 -19.68 11.63
N GLN A 228 15.98 -18.38 11.34
CA GLN A 228 17.13 -17.63 10.84
C GLN A 228 17.29 -16.35 11.66
N SER A 229 18.54 -15.92 11.82
CA SER A 229 18.90 -14.73 12.61
C SER A 229 20.20 -14.13 12.07
N ASN A 230 20.45 -12.85 12.39
CA ASN A 230 21.76 -12.23 12.25
C ASN A 230 22.71 -12.59 13.41
N SER A 231 22.26 -13.33 14.43
CA SER A 231 23.06 -13.79 15.56
C SER A 231 23.31 -15.30 15.48
N LYS A 232 24.58 -15.69 15.25
CA LYS A 232 25.03 -17.08 15.31
C LYS A 232 24.82 -17.70 16.69
N GLU A 233 25.10 -16.92 17.74
CA GLU A 233 24.94 -17.32 19.13
C GLU A 233 23.49 -17.74 19.43
N LEU A 234 22.53 -16.94 19.00
CA LEU A 234 21.11 -17.26 19.16
C LEU A 234 20.76 -18.60 18.49
N LEU A 235 21.16 -18.76 17.22
CA LEU A 235 20.84 -19.97 16.45
C LEU A 235 21.43 -21.25 17.07
N LEU A 236 22.60 -21.17 17.71
CA LEU A 236 23.22 -22.29 18.41
C LEU A 236 22.50 -22.67 19.73
N LYS A 237 21.86 -21.67 20.39
CA LYS A 237 21.13 -21.87 21.66
C LYS A 237 19.68 -22.28 21.46
N LEU A 238 19.09 -22.08 20.30
CA LEU A 238 17.70 -22.46 20.01
C LEU A 238 17.49 -23.99 20.08
N PRO A 239 16.27 -24.47 20.37
CA PRO A 239 15.95 -25.90 20.44
C PRO A 239 16.38 -26.65 19.19
N LYS A 240 16.94 -27.87 19.39
CA LYS A 240 17.39 -28.75 18.30
C LYS A 240 16.24 -29.04 17.33
N GLY A 241 16.50 -28.89 16.02
CA GLY A 241 15.52 -29.13 14.96
C GLY A 241 14.72 -27.89 14.57
N SER A 242 14.70 -26.80 15.37
CA SER A 242 14.03 -25.55 14.98
C SER A 242 14.86 -24.74 13.96
N VAL A 243 16.16 -24.95 13.89
CA VAL A 243 17.09 -24.31 12.95
C VAL A 243 17.48 -25.33 11.87
N THR A 244 17.25 -25.01 10.60
CA THR A 244 17.66 -25.92 9.47
C THR A 244 18.88 -25.37 8.74
N ASP A 245 18.71 -24.28 7.97
CA ASP A 245 19.76 -23.72 7.12
C ASP A 245 20.37 -22.42 7.67
N GLY A 246 19.85 -21.91 8.79
CA GLY A 246 20.25 -20.59 9.34
C GLY A 246 21.73 -20.50 9.71
N LEU A 247 22.37 -21.59 10.10
CA LEU A 247 23.79 -21.62 10.45
C LEU A 247 24.73 -21.62 9.24
N LYS A 248 24.27 -22.01 8.06
CA LYS A 248 25.08 -22.04 6.84
C LYS A 248 25.65 -20.66 6.46
N SER A 249 24.97 -19.58 6.80
CA SER A 249 25.44 -18.22 6.53
C SER A 249 26.70 -17.84 7.31
N PHE A 250 27.00 -18.55 8.40
CA PHE A 250 28.12 -18.28 9.31
C PHE A 250 29.28 -19.26 9.18
N GLU A 251 29.24 -20.14 8.20
CA GLU A 251 30.36 -21.05 7.92
C GLU A 251 31.50 -20.29 7.23
N PRO A 252 32.78 -20.62 7.50
CA PRO A 252 33.93 -20.09 6.77
C PRO A 252 33.71 -20.35 5.27
N ASP A 253 34.01 -19.37 4.43
CA ASP A 253 33.88 -19.47 2.97
C ASP A 253 32.42 -19.58 2.44
N SER A 254 31.41 -19.47 3.31
CA SER A 254 30.00 -19.44 2.85
C SER A 254 29.66 -18.12 2.19
N VAL A 255 28.95 -18.19 1.08
CA VAL A 255 28.27 -17.01 0.54
C VAL A 255 27.12 -16.67 1.49
N ASP A 256 27.01 -15.39 1.91
CA ASP A 256 25.95 -14.93 2.80
C ASP A 256 24.57 -15.40 2.29
N VAL A 257 23.91 -16.24 3.08
CA VAL A 257 22.64 -16.86 2.67
C VAL A 257 21.57 -15.78 2.60
N VAL A 258 20.99 -15.64 1.43
CA VAL A 258 19.93 -14.66 1.19
C VAL A 258 18.58 -15.31 1.38
N THR A 259 17.83 -14.80 2.35
CA THR A 259 16.49 -15.25 2.69
C THR A 259 15.45 -14.26 2.25
N LYS A 260 14.23 -14.70 2.01
CA LYS A 260 13.09 -13.83 1.85
C LYS A 260 12.42 -13.59 3.19
N VAL A 261 12.31 -12.32 3.57
CA VAL A 261 11.53 -11.85 4.72
C VAL A 261 10.40 -10.98 4.19
N LEU A 262 9.17 -11.46 4.27
CA LEU A 262 7.98 -10.76 3.77
C LEU A 262 8.14 -10.27 2.31
N GLY A 263 8.83 -11.06 1.49
CA GLY A 263 9.09 -10.75 0.08
C GLY A 263 10.34 -9.93 -0.21
N MET A 264 10.93 -9.23 0.78
CA MET A 264 12.23 -8.59 0.68
C MET A 264 13.36 -9.62 0.81
N PHE A 265 14.48 -9.39 0.14
CA PHE A 265 15.67 -10.22 0.30
C PHE A 265 16.54 -9.66 1.43
N TRP A 266 16.89 -10.51 2.37
CA TRP A 266 17.70 -10.20 3.52
C TRP A 266 18.92 -11.11 3.58
N LYS A 267 20.09 -10.52 3.81
CA LYS A 267 21.36 -11.22 4.07
C LYS A 267 21.55 -11.28 5.57
N SER A 268 21.51 -12.47 6.15
CA SER A 268 21.52 -12.62 7.61
C SER A 268 22.88 -12.29 8.25
N CYS A 269 24.00 -12.61 7.61
CA CYS A 269 25.33 -12.38 8.17
C CYS A 269 25.70 -10.87 8.15
N SER A 270 25.49 -10.20 7.02
CA SER A 270 25.74 -8.76 6.89
C SER A 270 24.60 -7.87 7.41
N ASP A 271 23.50 -8.46 7.82
CA ASP A 271 22.27 -7.81 8.31
C ASP A 271 21.75 -6.70 7.41
N CYS A 272 21.70 -6.95 6.10
CA CYS A 272 21.31 -5.98 5.09
C CYS A 272 20.16 -6.49 4.22
N PHE A 273 19.24 -5.59 3.85
CA PHE A 273 18.33 -5.83 2.74
C PHE A 273 19.05 -5.66 1.41
N THR A 274 18.69 -6.51 0.45
CA THR A 274 19.19 -6.45 -0.92
C THR A 274 18.06 -6.74 -1.91
N TYR A 275 18.33 -6.53 -3.20
CA TYR A 275 17.40 -6.85 -4.28
C TYR A 275 18.00 -7.93 -5.15
N ARG A 276 17.24 -8.97 -5.44
CA ARG A 276 17.63 -10.02 -6.39
C ARG A 276 16.67 -10.00 -7.57
N LEU A 277 17.27 -10.03 -8.72
CA LEU A 277 16.57 -10.28 -9.97
C LEU A 277 17.00 -11.69 -10.39
N HIS A 278 16.06 -12.60 -10.65
CA HIS A 278 16.40 -13.93 -11.13
C HIS A 278 17.19 -13.81 -12.43
N GLU A 279 18.47 -14.20 -12.39
CA GLU A 279 19.42 -14.01 -13.49
C GLU A 279 18.95 -14.64 -14.80
N ASP A 280 18.32 -15.81 -14.77
CA ASP A 280 17.91 -16.52 -15.98
C ASP A 280 16.79 -15.79 -16.74
N HIS A 281 15.83 -15.21 -16.02
CA HIS A 281 14.80 -14.38 -16.65
C HIS A 281 15.33 -12.99 -17.06
N LEU A 282 16.29 -12.44 -16.31
CA LEU A 282 16.97 -11.22 -16.68
C LEU A 282 17.91 -11.45 -17.85
N LYS A 283 18.65 -12.55 -17.90
CA LYS A 283 19.53 -12.88 -19.03
C LYS A 283 18.71 -13.04 -20.32
N GLN A 284 17.55 -13.69 -20.27
CA GLN A 284 16.66 -13.77 -21.44
C GLN A 284 16.00 -12.43 -21.81
N GLU A 285 15.52 -11.68 -20.83
CA GLU A 285 14.90 -10.37 -21.05
C GLU A 285 15.95 -9.26 -21.25
N LEU A 286 17.16 -9.38 -20.67
CA LEU A 286 18.29 -8.48 -20.84
C LEU A 286 19.17 -8.83 -22.06
N ALA A 287 19.26 -10.09 -22.48
CA ALA A 287 19.86 -10.45 -23.78
C ALA A 287 19.05 -9.86 -24.94
N SER A 288 17.76 -9.61 -24.72
CA SER A 288 16.94 -8.83 -25.63
C SER A 288 17.19 -7.31 -25.54
N HIS A 289 18.28 -6.84 -24.90
CA HIS A 289 18.64 -5.40 -24.88
C HIS A 289 18.87 -4.80 -26.26
N GLU A 290 19.23 -5.62 -27.22
CA GLU A 290 19.30 -5.23 -28.62
C GLU A 290 17.90 -5.19 -29.26
N THR A 291 16.91 -5.85 -28.64
CA THR A 291 15.55 -5.90 -29.14
C THR A 291 14.65 -4.98 -28.30
N ARG A 292 13.84 -4.21 -29.00
CA ARG A 292 12.86 -3.30 -28.43
C ARG A 292 11.78 -4.07 -27.66
N PRO A 293 11.54 -3.79 -26.34
CA PRO A 293 10.56 -4.53 -25.57
C PRO A 293 9.12 -4.21 -25.96
N THR A 294 8.22 -5.12 -25.67
CA THR A 294 6.78 -4.89 -25.76
C THR A 294 6.27 -4.24 -24.46
N LYS A 295 5.10 -3.60 -24.53
CA LYS A 295 4.42 -3.05 -23.33
C LYS A 295 4.26 -4.09 -22.21
N ARG A 296 3.94 -5.35 -22.56
CA ARG A 296 3.79 -6.45 -21.61
C ARG A 296 5.11 -6.77 -20.88
N GLN A 297 6.21 -6.78 -21.62
CA GLN A 297 7.55 -7.02 -21.06
C GLN A 297 7.97 -5.89 -20.12
N VAL A 298 7.74 -4.62 -20.52
CA VAL A 298 8.02 -3.46 -19.66
C VAL A 298 7.22 -3.55 -18.35
N LEU A 299 5.90 -3.81 -18.42
CA LEU A 299 5.08 -3.96 -17.22
C LEU A 299 5.61 -5.08 -16.33
N ARG A 300 5.89 -6.25 -16.91
CA ARG A 300 6.40 -7.41 -16.16
C ARG A 300 7.66 -7.06 -15.38
N LEU A 301 8.60 -6.38 -16.02
CA LEU A 301 9.89 -6.07 -15.41
C LEU A 301 9.78 -4.98 -14.33
N VAL A 302 9.02 -3.91 -14.60
CA VAL A 302 8.78 -2.85 -13.60
C VAL A 302 8.08 -3.40 -12.35
N MET A 303 7.13 -4.34 -12.51
CA MET A 303 6.42 -4.95 -11.39
C MET A 303 7.19 -6.05 -10.66
N LYS A 304 8.29 -6.56 -11.21
CA LYS A 304 9.17 -7.54 -10.53
C LYS A 304 9.99 -6.91 -9.40
N VAL A 305 10.21 -5.61 -9.44
CA VAL A 305 10.94 -4.89 -8.37
C VAL A 305 10.00 -4.71 -7.19
N PHE A 306 10.14 -5.58 -6.20
CA PHE A 306 9.30 -5.58 -5.01
C PHE A 306 9.89 -4.67 -3.94
N ASP A 307 9.23 -3.56 -3.64
CA ASP A 307 9.66 -2.53 -2.70
C ASP A 307 8.45 -2.01 -1.88
N PRO A 308 7.96 -2.81 -0.92
CA PRO A 308 6.71 -2.54 -0.22
C PRO A 308 6.78 -1.33 0.71
N ILE A 309 7.94 -1.03 1.30
CA ILE A 309 8.15 0.12 2.18
C ILE A 309 8.85 1.30 1.46
N GLY A 310 9.13 1.16 0.16
CA GLY A 310 9.62 2.26 -0.68
C GLY A 310 11.07 2.66 -0.45
N LEU A 311 11.95 1.72 -0.08
CA LEU A 311 13.38 2.00 0.12
C LEU A 311 14.07 2.51 -1.15
N ILE A 312 13.60 2.06 -2.31
CA ILE A 312 14.12 2.46 -3.64
C ILE A 312 13.03 3.13 -4.49
N SER A 313 12.07 3.83 -3.87
CA SER A 313 10.96 4.43 -4.60
C SER A 313 11.40 5.51 -5.60
N HIS A 314 12.53 6.19 -5.37
CA HIS A 314 13.18 7.11 -6.31
C HIS A 314 13.60 6.42 -7.62
N PHE A 315 13.95 5.14 -7.57
CA PHE A 315 14.26 4.34 -8.74
C PHE A 315 12.99 3.74 -9.38
N THR A 316 12.12 3.11 -8.57
CA THR A 316 10.95 2.40 -9.12
C THR A 316 9.97 3.34 -9.81
N ILE A 317 9.92 4.61 -9.41
CA ILE A 317 9.06 5.63 -10.04
C ILE A 317 9.43 5.88 -11.50
N ARG A 318 10.71 5.81 -11.85
CA ARG A 318 11.20 6.02 -13.23
C ARG A 318 10.62 4.98 -14.18
N GLY A 319 10.64 3.70 -13.79
CA GLY A 319 10.00 2.62 -14.55
C GLY A 319 8.49 2.82 -14.71
N LYS A 320 7.83 3.32 -13.66
CA LYS A 320 6.39 3.63 -13.70
C LYS A 320 6.08 4.82 -14.62
N ILE A 321 6.96 5.83 -14.69
CA ILE A 321 6.83 6.95 -15.63
C ILE A 321 6.95 6.47 -17.07
N ILE A 322 7.96 5.64 -17.38
CA ILE A 322 8.12 5.05 -18.71
C ILE A 322 6.86 4.25 -19.09
N LEU A 323 6.36 3.44 -18.17
CA LEU A 323 5.13 2.66 -18.38
C LEU A 323 3.92 3.58 -18.66
N GLN A 324 3.78 4.70 -17.94
CA GLN A 324 2.71 5.67 -18.17
C GLN A 324 2.80 6.31 -19.56
N GLU A 325 4.01 6.65 -20.02
CA GLU A 325 4.22 7.18 -21.37
C GLU A 325 3.85 6.17 -22.46
N ILE A 326 4.14 4.87 -22.24
CA ILE A 326 3.70 3.80 -23.15
C ILE A 326 2.15 3.72 -23.20
N TRP A 327 1.48 3.97 -22.06
CA TRP A 327 0.01 4.04 -22.01
C TRP A 327 -0.54 5.25 -22.75
N LYS A 328 0.09 6.43 -22.61
CA LYS A 328 -0.28 7.64 -23.35
C LYS A 328 -0.15 7.47 -24.86
N ASP A 329 0.84 6.70 -25.30
CA ASP A 329 1.06 6.39 -26.72
C ASP A 329 0.01 5.46 -27.34
N GLY A 330 -0.89 4.90 -26.53
CA GLY A 330 -1.89 3.93 -27.01
C GLY A 330 -1.30 2.59 -27.46
N THR A 331 -0.03 2.29 -27.13
CA THR A 331 0.65 1.04 -27.50
C THR A 331 -0.11 -0.18 -26.98
N LEU A 332 -0.38 -1.17 -27.84
CA LEU A 332 -1.04 -2.42 -27.45
C LEU A 332 -0.07 -3.35 -26.69
N TRP A 333 -0.62 -4.36 -26.02
CA TRP A 333 0.13 -5.21 -25.09
C TRP A 333 1.37 -5.90 -25.69
N ASP A 334 1.26 -6.39 -26.91
CA ASP A 334 2.30 -7.17 -27.58
C ASP A 334 3.02 -6.37 -28.69
N MET A 335 2.71 -5.06 -28.78
CA MET A 335 3.44 -4.12 -29.63
C MET A 335 4.70 -3.60 -28.92
N GLN A 336 5.76 -3.39 -29.70
CA GLN A 336 7.01 -2.78 -29.24
C GLN A 336 6.81 -1.31 -28.88
N ILE A 337 7.55 -0.83 -27.88
CA ILE A 337 7.54 0.58 -27.47
C ILE A 337 8.11 1.48 -28.57
N ARG A 338 7.73 2.77 -28.56
CA ARG A 338 8.21 3.75 -29.56
C ARG A 338 9.67 4.15 -29.33
N ASP A 339 10.36 4.62 -30.40
CA ASP A 339 11.77 5.02 -30.36
C ASP A 339 12.11 6.00 -29.23
N ARG A 340 11.26 6.99 -29.00
CA ARG A 340 11.46 8.00 -27.96
C ARG A 340 11.56 7.45 -26.55
N LEU A 341 11.05 6.24 -26.31
CA LEU A 341 11.05 5.58 -25.00
C LEU A 341 12.14 4.52 -24.87
N LEU A 342 12.87 4.23 -25.95
CA LEU A 342 13.86 3.17 -25.95
C LEU A 342 15.09 3.53 -25.11
N GLU A 343 15.63 4.75 -25.28
CA GLU A 343 16.80 5.17 -24.51
C GLU A 343 16.48 5.33 -23.01
N PRO A 344 15.40 6.01 -22.57
CA PRO A 344 15.00 6.01 -21.16
C PRO A 344 14.79 4.62 -20.56
N TRP A 345 14.30 3.66 -21.37
CA TRP A 345 14.16 2.28 -20.97
C TRP A 345 15.49 1.58 -20.77
N LYS A 346 16.44 1.72 -21.70
CA LYS A 346 17.79 1.14 -21.59
C LYS A 346 18.54 1.67 -20.37
N GLU A 347 18.47 2.97 -20.12
CA GLU A 347 19.05 3.60 -18.94
C GLU A 347 18.48 3.01 -17.64
N TRP A 348 17.15 2.90 -17.57
CA TRP A 348 16.48 2.30 -16.40
C TRP A 348 16.91 0.85 -16.18
N ILE A 349 17.04 0.05 -17.25
CA ILE A 349 17.51 -1.34 -17.19
C ILE A 349 18.99 -1.41 -16.76
N CYS A 350 19.84 -0.51 -17.23
CA CYS A 350 21.22 -0.46 -16.80
C CYS A 350 21.33 -0.23 -15.29
N GLN A 351 20.54 0.71 -14.76
CA GLN A 351 20.48 0.98 -13.33
C GLN A 351 19.86 -0.17 -12.54
N LEU A 352 18.91 -0.90 -13.11
CA LEU A 352 18.29 -2.08 -12.51
C LEU A 352 19.34 -3.15 -12.15
N LYS A 353 20.40 -3.30 -12.93
CA LYS A 353 21.54 -4.18 -12.60
C LYS A 353 22.29 -3.70 -11.35
N GLY A 354 22.44 -2.38 -11.19
CA GLY A 354 23.11 -1.78 -10.04
C GLY A 354 22.39 -2.05 -8.71
N ILE A 355 21.06 -2.19 -8.74
CA ILE A 355 20.26 -2.48 -7.52
C ILE A 355 20.65 -3.81 -6.88
N THR A 356 21.09 -4.80 -7.64
CA THR A 356 21.47 -6.10 -7.08
C THR A 356 22.70 -6.03 -6.17
N ASN A 357 23.51 -4.99 -6.31
CA ASN A 357 24.68 -4.73 -5.46
C ASN A 357 24.34 -3.87 -4.24
N LEU A 358 23.11 -3.31 -4.18
CA LEU A 358 22.69 -2.45 -3.08
C LEU A 358 22.53 -3.26 -1.80
N GLN A 359 23.14 -2.76 -0.73
CA GLN A 359 23.01 -3.31 0.62
C GLN A 359 22.50 -2.20 1.54
N ILE A 360 21.27 -2.33 1.99
CA ILE A 360 20.61 -1.37 2.88
C ILE A 360 20.59 -1.99 4.27
N PRO A 361 21.22 -1.39 5.27
CA PRO A 361 21.17 -1.89 6.64
C PRO A 361 19.72 -2.15 7.07
N ARG A 362 19.47 -3.32 7.64
CA ARG A 362 18.13 -3.64 8.16
C ARG A 362 17.79 -2.71 9.30
N ARG A 363 18.70 -2.54 10.24
CA ARG A 363 18.53 -1.70 11.44
C ARG A 363 18.64 -0.23 11.09
N TYR A 364 17.87 0.60 11.79
CA TYR A 364 17.90 2.07 11.60
C TYR A 364 19.17 2.70 12.19
N SER A 365 19.68 2.16 13.28
CA SER A 365 20.85 2.68 14.00
C SER A 365 21.60 1.56 14.70
N SER A 366 22.88 1.73 14.91
CA SER A 366 23.70 0.84 15.75
C SER A 366 23.48 1.07 17.27
N LEU A 367 22.75 2.12 17.64
CA LEU A 367 22.44 2.45 19.03
C LEU A 367 21.30 1.62 19.60
N ARG A 368 21.26 1.44 20.92
CA ARG A 368 20.14 0.81 21.62
C ARG A 368 18.94 1.77 21.66
N ASN A 369 17.79 1.33 21.18
CA ASN A 369 16.62 2.20 20.98
C ASN A 369 15.90 2.67 22.27
N ASN A 370 16.21 2.12 23.45
CA ASN A 370 15.39 2.33 24.65
C ASN A 370 15.52 3.71 25.29
N ASP A 371 16.64 4.44 25.03
CA ASP A 371 16.92 5.75 25.64
C ASP A 371 17.21 6.85 24.61
N CYS A 372 16.90 6.60 23.34
CA CYS A 372 17.17 7.53 22.24
C CYS A 372 16.02 8.49 22.02
N GLY A 373 16.31 9.76 21.76
CA GLY A 373 15.35 10.69 21.18
C GLY A 373 15.14 10.37 19.70
N ILE A 374 13.97 9.83 19.34
CA ILE A 374 13.64 9.49 17.94
C ILE A 374 12.66 10.51 17.40
N GLU A 375 13.02 11.16 16.30
CA GLU A 375 12.16 12.08 15.55
C GLU A 375 11.91 11.55 14.16
N LEU A 376 10.70 11.81 13.64
CA LEU A 376 10.33 11.46 12.28
C LEU A 376 10.32 12.70 11.39
N HIS A 377 11.09 12.69 10.31
CA HIS A 377 11.15 13.75 9.32
C HIS A 377 10.65 13.26 7.98
N VAL A 378 9.63 13.92 7.43
CA VAL A 378 8.99 13.53 6.17
C VAL A 378 9.15 14.64 5.15
N PHE A 379 9.80 14.34 4.05
CA PHE A 379 10.01 15.25 2.93
C PHE A 379 9.00 14.96 1.82
N VAL A 380 8.47 16.02 1.23
CA VAL A 380 7.48 15.90 0.14
C VAL A 380 7.86 16.82 -1.02
N ASP A 381 7.68 16.32 -2.25
CA ASP A 381 7.95 17.05 -3.47
C ASP A 381 7.07 16.58 -4.63
N ALA A 382 6.88 17.42 -5.64
CA ALA A 382 6.23 17.05 -6.87
C ALA A 382 6.85 17.74 -8.10
N SER A 383 6.72 17.05 -9.22
CA SER A 383 7.04 17.54 -10.56
C SER A 383 5.84 17.34 -11.49
N GLU A 384 5.99 17.69 -12.76
CA GLU A 384 5.00 17.41 -13.81
C GLU A 384 4.79 15.91 -14.05
N ARG A 385 5.73 15.05 -13.63
CA ARG A 385 5.74 13.61 -13.93
C ARG A 385 5.39 12.74 -12.76
N ALA A 386 5.80 13.14 -11.53
CA ALA A 386 5.62 12.36 -10.31
C ALA A 386 5.46 13.25 -9.08
N TYR A 387 4.86 12.70 -8.04
CA TYR A 387 4.84 13.27 -6.71
C TYR A 387 5.26 12.21 -5.70
N ALA A 388 6.05 12.61 -4.70
CA ALA A 388 6.73 11.69 -3.80
C ALA A 388 6.78 12.20 -2.36
N ALA A 389 6.99 11.25 -1.45
CA ALA A 389 7.35 11.49 -0.06
C ALA A 389 8.38 10.46 0.38
N CYS A 390 9.31 10.88 1.23
CA CYS A 390 10.25 9.99 1.93
C CYS A 390 10.36 10.38 3.41
N ALA A 391 10.53 9.37 4.25
CA ALA A 391 10.50 9.51 5.70
C ALA A 391 11.82 9.03 6.30
N TYR A 392 12.37 9.79 7.23
CA TYR A 392 13.62 9.50 7.93
C TYR A 392 13.41 9.52 9.43
N PHE A 393 14.04 8.59 10.13
CA PHE A 393 14.26 8.72 11.56
C PHE A 393 15.54 9.49 11.80
N ARG A 394 15.46 10.52 12.63
CA ARG A 394 16.59 11.18 13.28
C ARG A 394 16.68 10.63 14.70
N ILE A 395 17.77 9.98 15.01
CA ILE A 395 17.99 9.26 16.26
C ILE A 395 19.15 9.95 16.97
N GLU A 396 18.89 10.50 18.14
CA GLU A 396 19.87 11.20 18.94
C GLU A 396 20.14 10.45 20.25
N TYR A 397 21.41 10.15 20.49
CA TYR A 397 21.88 9.47 21.69
C TYR A 397 23.28 9.94 22.05
N GLU A 398 23.49 10.38 23.28
CA GLU A 398 24.80 10.85 23.82
C GLU A 398 25.50 11.86 22.90
N GLY A 399 24.74 12.77 22.30
CA GLY A 399 25.28 13.80 21.40
C GLY A 399 25.64 13.30 19.99
N GLN A 400 25.41 12.03 19.68
CA GLN A 400 25.52 11.49 18.32
C GLN A 400 24.16 11.47 17.62
N ILE A 401 24.15 11.89 16.37
CA ILE A 401 22.93 11.94 15.55
C ILE A 401 23.06 10.98 14.38
N PHE A 402 22.10 10.07 14.27
CA PHE A 402 21.97 9.15 13.16
C PHE A 402 20.70 9.46 12.36
N VAL A 403 20.81 9.39 11.04
CA VAL A 403 19.68 9.58 10.14
C VAL A 403 19.53 8.35 9.27
N ALA A 404 18.34 7.76 9.27
CA ALA A 404 18.06 6.53 8.53
C ALA A 404 16.72 6.61 7.79
N LEU A 405 16.70 6.14 6.55
CA LEU A 405 15.47 6.04 5.75
C LEU A 405 14.50 5.04 6.38
N ALA A 406 13.35 5.51 6.83
CA ALA A 406 12.25 4.66 7.29
C ALA A 406 11.51 4.05 6.10
N GLY A 407 11.22 4.85 5.07
CA GLY A 407 10.57 4.40 3.86
C GLY A 407 10.22 5.57 2.92
N GLY A 408 9.66 5.23 1.77
CA GLY A 408 9.25 6.22 0.79
C GLY A 408 8.00 5.82 0.03
N LYS A 409 7.41 6.77 -0.69
CA LYS A 409 6.26 6.53 -1.57
C LYS A 409 6.29 7.51 -2.73
N ALA A 410 6.29 6.98 -3.96
CA ALA A 410 6.23 7.78 -5.15
C ALA A 410 5.10 7.31 -6.07
N LYS A 411 4.41 8.26 -6.70
CA LYS A 411 3.32 8.01 -7.64
C LYS A 411 3.48 8.89 -8.87
N VAL A 412 3.13 8.34 -10.03
CA VAL A 412 3.02 9.13 -11.27
C VAL A 412 1.84 10.09 -11.21
N VAL A 413 1.99 11.27 -11.80
CA VAL A 413 0.90 12.24 -11.94
C VAL A 413 -0.20 11.65 -12.82
N PRO A 414 -1.50 11.82 -12.50
CA PRO A 414 -2.59 11.33 -13.33
C PRO A 414 -2.52 11.83 -14.79
N LEU A 415 -3.04 11.04 -15.73
CA LEU A 415 -3.08 11.42 -17.15
C LEU A 415 -3.85 12.73 -17.40
N LYS A 416 -4.88 13.01 -16.61
CA LYS A 416 -5.51 14.31 -16.58
C LYS A 416 -4.58 15.28 -15.86
N LEU A 417 -4.01 16.20 -16.60
CA LEU A 417 -3.05 17.16 -16.07
C LEU A 417 -3.58 17.90 -14.84
N LEU A 418 -2.74 17.92 -13.82
CA LEU A 418 -2.91 18.74 -12.62
C LEU A 418 -1.90 19.89 -12.69
N SER A 419 -2.22 21.04 -12.10
CA SER A 419 -1.22 22.09 -11.89
C SER A 419 -0.13 21.62 -10.92
N ILE A 420 1.07 22.17 -11.03
CA ILE A 420 2.19 21.82 -10.14
C ILE A 420 1.80 21.99 -8.66
N PRO A 421 1.19 23.12 -8.21
CA PRO A 421 0.76 23.24 -6.82
C PRO A 421 -0.22 22.14 -6.36
N ARG A 422 -1.09 21.66 -7.26
CA ARG A 422 -1.98 20.53 -6.95
C ARG A 422 -1.20 19.20 -6.83
N CYS A 423 -0.15 19.01 -7.62
CA CYS A 423 0.72 17.84 -7.50
C CYS A 423 1.51 17.90 -6.19
N GLU A 424 2.02 19.07 -5.80
CA GLU A 424 2.69 19.29 -4.52
C GLU A 424 1.77 19.05 -3.33
N LEU A 425 0.49 19.47 -3.41
CA LEU A 425 -0.52 19.15 -2.40
C LEU A 425 -0.78 17.64 -2.33
N MET A 426 -0.75 16.94 -3.46
CA MET A 426 -0.85 15.47 -3.46
C MET A 426 0.38 14.82 -2.82
N ALA A 427 1.58 15.39 -3.01
CA ALA A 427 2.79 14.96 -2.32
C ALA A 427 2.66 15.16 -0.80
N ALA A 428 2.17 16.32 -0.35
CA ALA A 428 1.91 16.58 1.05
C ALA A 428 0.94 15.57 1.66
N LEU A 429 -0.15 15.24 0.95
CA LEU A 429 -1.12 14.25 1.40
C LEU A 429 -0.53 12.83 1.50
N ILE A 430 0.27 12.39 0.52
CA ILE A 430 0.92 11.07 0.63
C ILE A 430 2.00 11.07 1.71
N GLY A 431 2.67 12.20 1.97
CA GLY A 431 3.60 12.38 3.07
C GLY A 431 2.93 12.23 4.43
N ALA A 432 1.79 12.91 4.65
CA ALA A 432 1.01 12.76 5.88
C ALA A 432 0.54 11.32 6.10
N ARG A 433 0.08 10.63 5.04
CA ARG A 433 -0.31 9.21 5.10
C ARG A 433 0.88 8.28 5.34
N LEU A 434 2.05 8.58 4.78
CA LEU A 434 3.28 7.83 5.03
C LEU A 434 3.69 7.98 6.50
N ALA A 435 3.70 9.21 7.03
CA ALA A 435 3.98 9.47 8.43
C ALA A 435 3.05 8.69 9.37
N LYS A 436 1.73 8.75 9.15
CA LYS A 436 0.76 7.97 9.90
C LYS A 436 1.10 6.48 9.88
N SER A 437 1.37 5.93 8.69
CA SER A 437 1.71 4.51 8.54
C SER A 437 3.01 4.16 9.29
N VAL A 438 4.03 5.01 9.23
CA VAL A 438 5.29 4.81 9.96
C VAL A 438 5.05 4.86 11.46
N VAL A 439 4.30 5.83 11.97
CA VAL A 439 4.02 6.00 13.41
C VAL A 439 3.21 4.83 13.96
N GLU A 440 2.14 4.44 13.27
CA GLU A 440 1.20 3.40 13.77
C GLU A 440 1.76 1.98 13.66
N LEU A 441 2.64 1.72 12.69
CA LEU A 441 3.11 0.37 12.40
C LEU A 441 4.45 0.01 13.04
N HIS A 442 5.17 0.99 13.60
CA HIS A 442 6.34 0.75 14.45
C HIS A 442 5.95 0.58 15.92
N SER A 443 6.83 -0.06 16.69
CA SER A 443 6.75 -0.09 18.16
C SER A 443 7.54 1.05 18.80
N LEU A 444 8.24 1.88 18.00
CA LEU A 444 9.11 2.97 18.46
C LEU A 444 8.28 4.14 19.01
N LYS A 445 8.74 4.72 20.13
CA LYS A 445 8.16 5.95 20.68
C LYS A 445 8.84 7.17 20.05
N LEU A 446 8.07 7.94 19.30
CA LEU A 446 8.57 9.14 18.63
C LEU A 446 8.39 10.37 19.51
N LYS A 447 9.43 11.21 19.58
CA LYS A 447 9.42 12.51 20.28
C LYS A 447 8.64 13.55 19.48
N ALA A 448 8.85 13.60 18.17
CA ALA A 448 8.24 14.56 17.27
C ALA A 448 8.10 14.01 15.85
N THR A 449 7.23 14.65 15.06
CA THR A 449 7.12 14.45 13.61
C THR A 449 7.14 15.79 12.92
N THR A 450 8.00 15.95 11.92
CA THR A 450 8.16 17.19 11.13
C THR A 450 7.99 16.89 9.65
N PHE A 451 7.21 17.71 8.94
CA PHE A 451 7.01 17.63 7.50
C PHE A 451 7.75 18.78 6.81
N TRP A 452 8.45 18.47 5.74
CA TRP A 452 9.27 19.39 4.98
C TRP A 452 8.76 19.52 3.55
N SER A 453 8.48 20.75 3.12
CA SER A 453 8.08 21.06 1.74
C SER A 453 8.79 22.32 1.26
N ASP A 454 9.20 22.35 0.01
CA ASP A 454 9.74 23.55 -0.66
C ASP A 454 8.64 24.37 -1.37
N SER A 455 7.40 23.86 -1.38
CA SER A 455 6.26 24.56 -1.91
C SER A 455 5.68 25.56 -0.92
N LYS A 456 6.01 26.83 -1.08
CA LYS A 456 5.41 27.91 -0.30
C LYS A 456 3.90 27.97 -0.44
N CYS A 457 3.38 27.67 -1.64
CA CYS A 457 1.95 27.63 -1.94
C CYS A 457 1.24 26.58 -1.07
N VAL A 458 1.75 25.35 -1.01
CA VAL A 458 1.16 24.27 -0.21
C VAL A 458 1.22 24.60 1.28
N LEU A 459 2.35 25.14 1.76
CA LEU A 459 2.49 25.55 3.15
C LEU A 459 1.51 26.67 3.52
N ALA A 460 1.31 27.65 2.61
CA ALA A 460 0.29 28.69 2.80
C ALA A 460 -1.14 28.12 2.83
N TRP A 461 -1.44 27.16 1.98
CA TRP A 461 -2.74 26.48 1.99
C TRP A 461 -2.98 25.70 3.29
N ILE A 462 -1.99 24.96 3.79
CA ILE A 462 -2.09 24.20 5.06
C ILE A 462 -2.30 25.14 6.24
N ASN A 463 -1.66 26.32 6.23
CA ASN A 463 -1.79 27.33 7.29
C ASN A 463 -3.10 28.15 7.20
N SER A 464 -3.82 28.06 6.09
CA SER A 464 -5.09 28.75 5.87
C SER A 464 -6.31 27.87 6.23
N ASP A 465 -7.48 28.47 6.30
CA ASP A 465 -8.72 27.71 6.51
C ASP A 465 -9.16 27.02 5.22
N SER A 466 -9.40 25.71 5.31
CA SER A 466 -9.76 24.87 4.15
C SER A 466 -11.04 25.29 3.41
N ILE A 467 -11.95 25.96 4.12
CA ILE A 467 -13.21 26.49 3.55
C ILE A 467 -12.97 27.54 2.45
N ARG A 468 -11.80 28.19 2.46
CA ARG A 468 -11.45 29.23 1.47
C ARG A 468 -11.10 28.66 0.10
N PHE A 469 -10.93 27.35 -0.02
CA PHE A 469 -10.41 26.72 -1.25
C PHE A 469 -11.47 25.90 -1.98
N LYS A 470 -11.29 25.79 -3.31
CA LYS A 470 -12.08 24.89 -4.14
C LYS A 470 -12.01 23.45 -3.62
N GLN A 471 -13.02 22.65 -3.90
CA GLN A 471 -13.20 21.29 -3.38
C GLN A 471 -11.94 20.42 -3.46
N PHE A 472 -11.17 20.50 -4.56
CA PHE A 472 -9.97 19.70 -4.71
C PHE A 472 -8.92 19.99 -3.63
N VAL A 473 -8.66 21.26 -3.38
CA VAL A 473 -7.66 21.74 -2.40
C VAL A 473 -8.22 21.59 -0.99
N GLY A 474 -9.42 22.10 -0.71
CA GLY A 474 -10.02 22.07 0.62
C GLY A 474 -10.17 20.66 1.19
N THR A 475 -10.63 19.70 0.37
CA THR A 475 -10.75 18.30 0.82
C THR A 475 -9.38 17.71 1.21
N ARG A 476 -8.31 18.02 0.47
CA ARG A 476 -6.98 17.48 0.73
C ARG A 476 -6.31 18.11 1.93
N ILE A 477 -6.51 19.43 2.12
CA ILE A 477 -6.05 20.13 3.33
C ILE A 477 -6.70 19.50 4.57
N ASN A 478 -8.03 19.27 4.54
CA ASN A 478 -8.71 18.61 5.65
C ASN A 478 -8.09 17.24 5.93
N GLN A 479 -7.88 16.40 4.89
CA GLN A 479 -7.23 15.09 5.06
C GLN A 479 -5.79 15.18 5.59
N ILE A 480 -5.04 16.22 5.24
CA ILE A 480 -3.69 16.45 5.77
C ILE A 480 -3.78 16.84 7.25
N LEU A 481 -4.70 17.75 7.61
CA LEU A 481 -4.87 18.22 8.98
C LEU A 481 -5.56 17.21 9.91
N GLU A 482 -6.24 16.20 9.38
CA GLU A 482 -6.68 15.01 10.13
C GLU A 482 -5.49 14.11 10.55
N LEU A 483 -4.37 14.19 9.82
CA LEU A 483 -3.18 13.35 10.00
C LEU A 483 -1.98 14.11 10.58
N SER A 484 -2.03 15.42 10.64
CA SER A 484 -0.94 16.29 11.08
C SER A 484 -1.46 17.62 11.62
N THR A 485 -0.61 18.37 12.29
CA THR A 485 -0.92 19.74 12.74
C THR A 485 -0.18 20.76 11.90
N ARG A 486 -0.68 21.97 11.81
CA ARG A 486 -0.04 23.08 11.05
C ARG A 486 1.40 23.34 11.52
N ALA A 487 1.65 23.28 12.82
CA ALA A 487 2.97 23.52 13.42
C ALA A 487 4.05 22.49 13.01
N GLN A 488 3.64 21.32 12.52
CA GLN A 488 4.58 20.28 12.08
C GLN A 488 5.12 20.54 10.65
N TRP A 489 4.52 21.44 9.89
CA TRP A 489 4.91 21.74 8.50
C TRP A 489 5.94 22.86 8.45
N ARG A 490 7.09 22.57 7.87
CA ARG A 490 8.24 23.47 7.77
C ARG A 490 8.68 23.64 6.32
N TYR A 491 9.23 24.80 6.03
CA TYR A 491 9.84 25.08 4.72
C TYR A 491 11.24 24.48 4.65
N VAL A 492 11.58 23.89 3.49
CA VAL A 492 12.93 23.46 3.15
C VAL A 492 13.29 24.00 1.76
N PRO A 493 14.50 24.58 1.54
CA PRO A 493 14.96 24.94 0.20
C PRO A 493 15.02 23.73 -0.73
N SER A 494 14.59 23.86 -2.00
CA SER A 494 14.54 22.74 -2.96
C SER A 494 15.83 21.94 -3.07
N ARG A 495 17.00 22.59 -3.03
CA ARG A 495 18.32 21.91 -3.07
C ARG A 495 18.52 20.91 -1.91
N LEU A 496 17.86 21.13 -0.78
CA LEU A 496 17.91 20.30 0.42
C LEU A 496 16.75 19.33 0.52
N ASN A 497 15.75 19.44 -0.37
CA ASN A 497 14.60 18.55 -0.38
C ASN A 497 14.97 17.21 -1.02
N VAL A 498 15.08 16.17 -0.21
CA VAL A 498 15.48 14.82 -0.67
C VAL A 498 14.39 14.17 -1.52
N ALA A 499 13.12 14.55 -1.35
CA ALA A 499 12.03 14.03 -2.14
C ALA A 499 12.16 14.37 -3.65
N ASP A 500 12.94 15.42 -3.99
CA ASP A 500 13.32 15.77 -5.36
C ASP A 500 13.90 14.58 -6.15
N ASP A 501 14.66 13.71 -5.48
CA ASP A 501 15.29 12.54 -6.13
C ASP A 501 14.28 11.56 -6.70
N ALA A 502 13.06 11.54 -6.13
CA ALA A 502 11.97 10.69 -6.61
C ALA A 502 11.02 11.40 -7.59
N THR A 503 11.19 12.68 -7.87
CA THR A 503 10.29 13.45 -8.74
C THR A 503 10.99 13.99 -9.98
N LYS A 504 12.23 14.46 -9.85
CA LYS A 504 13.00 15.06 -10.97
C LYS A 504 13.67 14.04 -11.86
N CYS A 505 13.80 12.78 -11.39
CA CYS A 505 14.39 11.68 -12.17
C CYS A 505 15.77 11.98 -12.72
N ASN A 506 16.55 12.81 -12.02
CA ASN A 506 17.94 13.07 -12.38
C ASN A 506 18.73 11.77 -12.37
N GLU A 507 19.77 11.67 -13.18
CA GLU A 507 20.66 10.52 -13.25
C GLU A 507 21.36 10.31 -11.91
N VAL A 508 20.74 9.57 -11.01
CA VAL A 508 21.36 9.22 -9.74
C VAL A 508 21.78 7.76 -9.84
N GLU A 509 23.08 7.53 -9.84
CA GLU A 509 23.61 6.20 -9.59
C GLU A 509 23.09 5.74 -8.23
N ILE A 510 22.49 4.53 -8.19
CA ILE A 510 21.87 4.03 -6.97
C ILE A 510 22.97 3.51 -6.06
N LYS A 511 23.42 4.38 -5.15
CA LYS A 511 24.43 4.08 -4.14
C LYS A 511 23.84 4.29 -2.75
N PHE A 512 24.22 3.44 -1.80
CA PHE A 512 23.77 3.57 -0.42
C PHE A 512 24.23 4.89 0.22
N GLU A 513 25.37 5.43 -0.22
CA GLU A 513 25.94 6.71 0.25
C GLU A 513 25.14 7.94 -0.21
N SER A 514 24.16 7.76 -1.11
CA SER A 514 23.35 8.90 -1.58
C SER A 514 22.50 9.50 -0.46
N ARG A 515 22.14 10.78 -0.64
CA ARG A 515 21.25 11.48 0.30
C ARG A 515 19.86 10.84 0.41
N TRP A 516 19.45 10.04 -0.57
CA TRP A 516 18.19 9.29 -0.50
C TRP A 516 18.17 8.32 0.69
N PHE A 517 19.26 7.60 0.96
CA PHE A 517 19.32 6.63 2.06
C PHE A 517 19.74 7.28 3.39
N ASN A 518 20.56 8.33 3.34
CA ASN A 518 21.19 8.95 4.50
C ASN A 518 20.52 10.25 4.97
N GLY A 519 19.48 10.69 4.25
CA GLY A 519 18.81 11.97 4.50
C GLY A 519 19.66 13.19 4.13
N PRO A 520 19.09 14.39 4.24
CA PRO A 520 19.84 15.63 4.02
C PRO A 520 20.76 15.92 5.20
N GLU A 521 21.94 16.49 4.93
CA GLU A 521 23.00 16.72 5.92
C GLU A 521 22.54 17.58 7.10
N PHE A 522 21.63 18.53 6.89
CA PHE A 522 21.17 19.40 7.99
C PHE A 522 20.44 18.61 9.12
N LEU A 523 19.88 17.43 8.85
CA LEU A 523 19.27 16.60 9.90
C LEU A 523 20.31 16.03 10.87
N LYS A 524 21.59 16.00 10.50
CA LYS A 524 22.71 15.60 11.38
C LYS A 524 23.20 16.74 12.29
N LEU A 525 22.67 17.95 12.07
CA LEU A 525 23.01 19.15 12.84
C LEU A 525 21.95 19.38 13.93
N ASN A 526 22.25 20.36 14.82
CA ASN A 526 21.30 20.83 15.82
C ASN A 526 20.15 21.60 15.17
N GLU A 527 19.00 21.67 15.84
CA GLU A 527 17.80 22.31 15.29
C GLU A 527 18.02 23.80 14.93
N ASP A 528 18.89 24.48 15.64
CA ASP A 528 19.23 25.90 15.38
C ASP A 528 19.94 26.13 14.03
N GLU A 529 20.56 25.08 13.50
CA GLU A 529 21.25 25.08 12.21
C GLU A 529 20.38 24.62 11.04
N TRP A 530 19.12 24.25 11.34
CA TRP A 530 18.16 23.83 10.31
C TRP A 530 17.70 25.02 9.45
N PRO A 531 17.16 24.77 8.25
CA PRO A 531 16.66 25.81 7.37
C PRO A 531 15.70 26.77 8.09
N ALA A 532 15.97 28.08 7.97
CA ALA A 532 15.15 29.10 8.60
C ALA A 532 13.69 29.03 8.09
N GLN A 533 12.75 29.16 9.01
CA GLN A 533 11.35 29.18 8.69
C GLN A 533 10.97 30.53 8.07
N THR A 534 10.61 30.52 6.80
CA THR A 534 10.11 31.72 6.14
C THR A 534 8.67 31.92 6.56
N ILE A 535 8.36 33.03 7.23
CA ILE A 535 6.98 33.44 7.52
C ILE A 535 6.32 33.71 6.16
N GLN A 536 5.32 32.93 5.82
CA GLN A 536 4.66 33.05 4.52
C GLN A 536 3.61 34.14 4.58
N SER A 537 3.73 35.09 3.65
CA SER A 537 2.72 36.14 3.49
C SER A 537 1.50 35.57 2.76
N PRO A 538 0.30 36.16 2.97
CA PRO A 538 -0.91 35.79 2.20
C PRO A 538 -0.75 35.91 0.68
N SER A 539 0.25 36.68 0.20
CA SER A 539 0.55 36.86 -1.23
C SER A 539 1.13 35.60 -1.90
N ASP A 540 1.62 34.61 -1.15
CA ASP A 540 2.16 33.36 -1.68
C ASP A 540 1.06 32.32 -2.00
N VAL A 541 -0.21 32.64 -1.76
CA VAL A 541 -1.35 31.75 -2.01
C VAL A 541 -1.77 31.86 -3.45
N ASP A 542 -1.88 30.74 -4.16
CA ASP A 542 -2.45 30.71 -5.52
C ASP A 542 -3.94 31.09 -5.49
N VAL A 543 -4.23 32.32 -5.89
CA VAL A 543 -5.58 32.91 -5.90
C VAL A 543 -6.54 32.09 -6.77
N SER A 544 -6.04 31.37 -7.77
CA SER A 544 -6.87 30.53 -8.67
C SER A 544 -7.56 29.37 -7.93
N GLU A 545 -6.99 28.91 -6.84
CA GLU A 545 -7.53 27.83 -6.01
C GLU A 545 -8.37 28.30 -4.84
N GLN A 546 -8.31 29.58 -4.53
CA GLN A 546 -9.26 30.15 -3.57
C GLN A 546 -10.68 30.02 -4.15
N LEU A 547 -11.60 29.50 -3.35
CA LEU A 547 -12.97 29.92 -3.53
C LEU A 547 -12.88 31.41 -3.32
N LEU A 548 -12.99 32.20 -4.41
CA LEU A 548 -13.36 33.58 -4.30
C LEU A 548 -14.54 33.58 -3.32
N THR A 549 -14.24 33.91 -2.08
CA THR A 549 -15.32 34.09 -1.12
C THR A 549 -16.13 35.19 -1.74
N VAL A 550 -17.31 34.81 -2.16
CA VAL A 550 -18.36 35.69 -2.58
C VAL A 550 -18.60 36.80 -1.52
N MET A 551 -17.67 36.91 -0.56
CA MET A 551 -17.72 37.89 0.52
C MET A 551 -17.41 39.34 0.08
N ASP A 552 -16.64 39.54 -1.00
CA ASP A 552 -16.33 40.91 -1.44
C ASP A 552 -16.98 41.31 -2.76
N GLN A 553 -17.58 40.40 -3.49
CA GLN A 553 -18.28 40.67 -4.73
C GLN A 553 -19.49 39.74 -4.93
N VAL A 554 -20.57 39.92 -4.18
CA VAL A 554 -21.88 39.57 -4.73
C VAL A 554 -22.26 40.69 -5.73
N GLY A 555 -21.39 40.73 -6.76
CA GLY A 555 -21.75 41.42 -7.98
C GLY A 555 -22.58 40.48 -8.87
N PRO A 556 -23.16 41.01 -9.89
CA PRO A 556 -23.96 40.30 -10.89
C PRO A 556 -23.26 39.08 -11.54
N ASP A 557 -21.95 38.94 -11.42
CA ASP A 557 -21.13 37.94 -12.13
C ASP A 557 -21.29 36.50 -11.59
N LEU A 558 -21.68 36.30 -10.32
CA LEU A 558 -21.89 34.94 -9.78
C LEU A 558 -23.03 34.19 -10.49
N ILE A 559 -24.08 34.92 -10.87
CA ILE A 559 -25.21 34.33 -11.58
C ILE A 559 -24.77 33.84 -12.96
N ASP A 560 -23.86 34.55 -13.63
CA ASP A 560 -23.32 34.17 -14.95
C ASP A 560 -22.40 32.95 -14.87
N GLU A 561 -21.59 32.84 -13.82
CA GLU A 561 -20.77 31.68 -13.58
C GLU A 561 -21.59 30.43 -13.22
N LEU A 562 -22.69 30.59 -12.52
CA LEU A 562 -23.56 29.50 -12.10
C LEU A 562 -24.54 29.05 -13.18
N LYS A 563 -25.04 29.98 -14.03
CA LYS A 563 -26.03 29.75 -15.08
C LYS A 563 -25.72 28.54 -15.99
N PRO A 564 -24.49 28.32 -16.49
CA PRO A 564 -24.19 27.16 -17.32
C PRO A 564 -24.09 25.84 -16.54
N ARG A 565 -24.03 25.86 -15.22
CA ARG A 565 -23.87 24.67 -14.36
C ARG A 565 -25.18 24.03 -13.93
N PHE A 566 -26.30 24.75 -14.06
CA PHE A 566 -27.60 24.27 -13.62
C PHE A 566 -28.55 24.02 -14.79
N ARG A 567 -29.06 22.77 -14.83
CA ARG A 567 -30.10 22.36 -15.79
C ARG A 567 -31.52 22.61 -15.27
N ASN A 568 -31.68 23.06 -14.01
CA ASN A 568 -32.95 23.18 -13.33
C ASN A 568 -32.99 24.52 -12.56
N TRP A 569 -34.01 25.32 -12.83
CA TRP A 569 -34.28 26.59 -12.18
C TRP A 569 -34.27 26.51 -10.65
N ARG A 570 -34.99 25.56 -10.10
CA ARG A 570 -35.13 25.39 -8.66
C ARG A 570 -33.77 25.08 -7.97
N SER A 571 -32.91 24.34 -8.62
CA SER A 571 -31.55 24.04 -8.11
C SER A 571 -30.70 25.33 -8.11
N MET A 572 -30.82 26.19 -9.13
CA MET A 572 -30.10 27.45 -9.20
C MET A 572 -30.58 28.41 -8.10
N VAL A 573 -31.89 28.54 -7.92
CA VAL A 573 -32.49 29.38 -6.85
C VAL A 573 -32.04 28.92 -5.48
N ASN A 574 -32.04 27.59 -5.22
CA ASN A 574 -31.61 27.03 -3.95
C ASN A 574 -30.13 27.36 -3.66
N VAL A 575 -29.25 27.20 -4.64
CA VAL A 575 -27.82 27.49 -4.44
C VAL A 575 -27.60 28.98 -4.17
N ILE A 576 -28.28 29.85 -4.88
CA ILE A 576 -28.18 31.29 -4.64
C ILE A 576 -28.74 31.66 -3.27
N ALA A 577 -29.87 31.07 -2.85
CA ALA A 577 -30.43 31.30 -1.53
C ALA A 577 -29.46 30.85 -0.41
N TRP A 578 -28.86 29.66 -0.52
CA TRP A 578 -27.82 29.19 0.41
C TRP A 578 -26.61 30.11 0.41
N SER A 579 -26.14 30.56 -0.76
CA SER A 579 -24.98 31.46 -0.89
C SER A 579 -25.20 32.81 -0.22
N ARG A 580 -26.46 33.27 -0.06
CA ARG A 580 -26.82 34.54 0.60
C ARG A 580 -26.78 34.46 2.13
N ARG A 581 -26.96 33.32 2.74
CA ARG A 581 -27.01 33.17 4.22
C ARG A 581 -25.80 33.78 4.95
N PRO A 582 -24.56 33.54 4.51
CA PRO A 582 -23.39 34.16 5.13
C PRO A 582 -23.44 35.69 5.12
N PHE A 583 -24.03 36.28 4.06
CA PHE A 583 -24.18 37.76 3.96
C PHE A 583 -25.25 38.31 4.88
N MET A 584 -26.38 37.61 4.96
CA MET A 584 -27.46 38.04 5.86
C MET A 584 -26.96 38.08 7.31
N LYS A 585 -26.10 37.10 7.71
CA LYS A 585 -25.50 37.08 9.04
C LYS A 585 -24.50 38.24 9.27
N LYS A 586 -23.86 38.74 8.22
CA LYS A 586 -22.95 39.92 8.30
C LYS A 586 -23.71 41.23 8.41
N VAL A 587 -24.89 41.33 7.76
CA VAL A 587 -25.75 42.53 7.77
C VAL A 587 -26.61 42.53 9.02
N GLU A 588 -27.12 41.38 9.45
CA GLU A 588 -27.96 41.21 10.63
C GLU A 588 -27.34 40.10 11.52
N PRO A 589 -26.43 40.43 12.45
CA PRO A 589 -25.72 39.44 13.28
C PRO A 589 -26.64 38.54 14.12
N ASP A 590 -27.81 39.04 14.48
CA ASP A 590 -28.81 38.32 15.29
C ASP A 590 -29.77 37.45 14.48
N PHE A 591 -29.62 37.41 13.14
CA PHE A 591 -30.49 36.63 12.29
C PHE A 591 -30.25 35.12 12.51
N LYS A 592 -31.29 34.41 12.94
CA LYS A 592 -31.28 32.97 13.15
C LYS A 592 -31.74 32.24 11.88
N PHE A 593 -30.87 31.44 11.33
CA PHE A 593 -31.21 30.60 10.18
C PHE A 593 -31.92 29.31 10.63
N GLU A 594 -33.01 28.98 9.96
CA GLU A 594 -33.63 27.68 10.07
C GLU A 594 -32.76 26.61 9.37
N LYS A 595 -32.94 25.33 9.74
CA LYS A 595 -32.21 24.20 9.14
C LYS A 595 -32.44 24.12 7.62
N ASN A 596 -33.63 24.49 7.16
CA ASN A 596 -34.01 24.51 5.75
C ASN A 596 -34.13 25.96 5.24
N LEU A 597 -34.10 26.14 3.91
CA LEU A 597 -34.37 27.43 3.30
C LEU A 597 -35.83 27.80 3.50
N THR A 598 -36.06 29.05 3.92
CA THR A 598 -37.40 29.62 4.06
C THR A 598 -37.93 30.13 2.69
N VAL A 599 -39.23 30.27 2.56
CA VAL A 599 -39.85 30.83 1.35
C VAL A 599 -39.30 32.22 1.04
N ARG A 600 -39.12 33.08 2.06
CA ARG A 600 -38.54 34.42 1.90
C ARG A 600 -37.11 34.40 1.35
N GLU A 601 -36.29 33.45 1.74
CA GLU A 601 -34.92 33.32 1.22
C GLU A 601 -34.94 32.89 -0.25
N LEU A 602 -35.84 31.99 -0.64
CA LEU A 602 -36.03 31.57 -2.02
C LEU A 602 -36.56 32.70 -2.91
N GLU A 603 -37.60 33.42 -2.49
CA GLU A 603 -38.13 34.57 -3.19
C GLU A 603 -37.08 35.67 -3.38
N ALA A 604 -36.29 35.94 -2.34
CA ALA A 604 -35.24 36.94 -2.42
C ALA A 604 -34.08 36.51 -3.37
N ALA A 605 -33.81 35.21 -3.50
CA ALA A 605 -32.88 34.71 -4.49
C ALA A 605 -33.44 34.80 -5.92
N GLU A 606 -34.72 34.49 -6.12
CA GLU A 606 -35.40 34.66 -7.41
C GLU A 606 -35.40 36.11 -7.87
N ILE A 607 -35.71 37.05 -6.98
CA ILE A 607 -35.69 38.49 -7.30
C ILE A 607 -34.29 38.92 -7.78
N LEU A 608 -33.21 38.42 -7.18
CA LEU A 608 -31.86 38.73 -7.64
C LEU A 608 -31.60 38.23 -9.05
N ILE A 609 -32.04 37.01 -9.35
CA ILE A 609 -31.88 36.41 -10.69
C ILE A 609 -32.68 37.24 -11.70
N TYR A 610 -33.94 37.58 -11.38
CA TYR A 610 -34.78 38.40 -12.26
C TYR A 610 -34.18 39.78 -12.50
N LYS A 611 -33.73 40.49 -11.46
CA LYS A 611 -33.05 41.78 -11.60
C LYS A 611 -31.85 41.73 -12.54
N LYS A 612 -31.07 40.67 -12.46
CA LYS A 612 -29.91 40.47 -13.34
C LYS A 612 -30.35 40.23 -14.79
N ILE A 613 -31.28 39.29 -15.01
CA ILE A 613 -31.80 39.00 -16.35
C ILE A 613 -32.41 40.22 -16.99
N GLN A 614 -33.16 41.01 -16.23
CA GLN A 614 -33.72 42.28 -16.70
C GLN A 614 -32.64 43.29 -17.07
N LYS A 615 -31.60 43.43 -16.23
CA LYS A 615 -30.46 44.33 -16.51
C LYS A 615 -29.68 43.93 -17.76
N GLU A 616 -29.57 42.62 -18.04
CA GLU A 616 -28.95 42.12 -19.26
C GLU A 616 -29.84 42.27 -20.50
N GLY A 617 -31.13 41.91 -20.37
CA GLY A 617 -32.08 41.96 -21.47
C GLY A 617 -32.45 43.37 -21.91
N PHE A 618 -32.38 44.36 -21.00
CA PHE A 618 -32.74 45.76 -21.23
C PHE A 618 -31.56 46.69 -20.89
N ARG A 619 -30.37 46.37 -21.39
CA ARG A 619 -29.13 47.03 -21.00
C ARG A 619 -29.06 48.51 -21.37
N GLU A 620 -29.63 48.88 -22.50
CA GLU A 620 -29.66 50.28 -22.95
C GLU A 620 -30.69 51.12 -22.17
N GLU A 621 -31.85 50.56 -21.92
CA GLU A 621 -32.89 51.19 -21.14
C GLU A 621 -32.45 51.42 -19.69
N TYR A 622 -31.81 50.43 -19.08
CA TYR A 622 -31.25 50.56 -17.74
C TYR A 622 -30.20 51.68 -17.65
N LYS A 623 -29.34 51.84 -18.67
CA LYS A 623 -28.38 52.95 -18.72
C LYS A 623 -29.05 54.30 -18.81
N LEU A 624 -30.13 54.41 -19.61
CA LEU A 624 -30.90 55.66 -19.74
C LEU A 624 -31.59 56.01 -18.42
N LEU A 625 -32.18 55.02 -17.75
CA LEU A 625 -32.83 55.18 -16.45
C LEU A 625 -31.84 55.56 -15.34
N GLU A 626 -30.65 54.97 -15.30
CA GLU A 626 -29.57 55.32 -14.37
C GLU A 626 -29.07 56.76 -14.57
N LEU A 627 -29.17 57.28 -15.79
CA LEU A 627 -28.88 58.72 -16.14
C LEU A 627 -30.04 59.62 -15.93
N GLY A 628 -31.19 59.15 -15.40
CA GLY A 628 -32.40 59.95 -15.21
C GLY A 628 -33.14 60.31 -16.51
N GLN A 629 -32.84 59.56 -17.60
CA GLN A 629 -33.45 59.77 -18.91
C GLN A 629 -34.59 58.77 -19.13
N GLY A 630 -35.68 59.18 -19.79
CA GLY A 630 -36.78 58.28 -20.12
C GLY A 630 -36.42 57.27 -21.21
N CYS A 631 -37.07 56.10 -21.18
CA CYS A 631 -36.88 55.06 -22.22
C CYS A 631 -37.47 55.52 -23.57
N SER A 632 -36.92 55.01 -24.66
CA SER A 632 -37.42 55.21 -26.01
C SER A 632 -38.87 54.70 -26.16
N LYS A 633 -39.73 55.40 -26.89
CA LYS A 633 -41.11 54.99 -27.21
C LYS A 633 -41.19 53.66 -27.96
N SER A 634 -40.06 53.21 -28.57
CA SER A 634 -39.95 51.93 -29.25
C SER A 634 -39.49 50.76 -28.32
N SER A 635 -39.16 51.03 -27.08
CA SER A 635 -38.78 50.03 -26.11
C SER A 635 -40.01 49.27 -25.61
N SER A 636 -39.84 47.93 -25.46
CA SER A 636 -40.88 47.03 -24.93
C SER A 636 -41.24 47.32 -23.46
N ILE A 637 -40.45 48.11 -22.74
CA ILE A 637 -40.70 48.50 -21.34
C ILE A 637 -41.18 49.92 -21.20
N TYR A 638 -41.43 50.63 -22.32
CA TYR A 638 -41.87 52.06 -22.28
C TYR A 638 -43.20 52.23 -21.57
N SER A 639 -44.07 51.22 -21.58
CA SER A 639 -45.40 51.23 -20.96
C SER A 639 -45.42 50.69 -19.51
N LEU A 640 -44.33 50.26 -19.01
CA LEU A 640 -44.15 49.77 -17.63
C LEU A 640 -43.56 50.85 -16.76
#